data_13ed96ad865f1433b98407312df1484f
#
_entry.id   13ed96ad865f1433b98407312df1484f
#
_cell.length_a   1.000
_cell.length_b   1.000
_cell.length_c   1.000
_cell.angle_alpha   90.00
_cell.angle_beta   90.00
_cell.angle_gamma   90.00
#
_symmetry.space_group_name_H-M   'P 1'
#
loop_
_entity.id
_entity.type
_entity.pdbx_description
1 polymer ?
#
loop_
_entity_poly.entity_id
_entity_poly.type
_entity_poly.pdbx_seq_one_letter_code
_entity_poly.pdbx_strand_id
1 'polypeptide(L)'
;MANSTFKLISQFKPSGDQPTAIKGLMDGLQKDQRYQTLLGVTGSGKTFTVANVIEKIGKPTLVIAHNKTLAAQLCNEFRELFPHNSVNYFVSYYDYYQPESYMPGSDTYIAKEAMVNDEIDKLRHAATTALLTRRDVIIVASVSCIYGLGAPEVYEQNIFRFRAGDTILRKDFARKLVELQFSRTNADLKRGTFRIRGEQWEVMPPDREMIYQFEVHDESIVRIFEVDPVKGFQPEITPEIPEVVIAPAKHFITPAHERKRALVAIREELKERLNFFEREKKFLEAERLERRTKFDMAMIREVGYCQGIENYSRHLSGRAAGEPPDTLLQYFPRSASSGQADFLTIIDESHVTVPQINGMYHGDASRKKTLIEYGFRLPSAADNRPLRFKEFEERVGQVIMTTATPGSFEREKCSPSTGSGCIIEQVIRPTGLIDPKITIRPVRGQVDDLIKEIEKCIRPPAGGKERVLVTTLTKKMAEDLSRYLHDLGIKVTYLHSDVKTLDRIKILTELRRGDHDVLVGVNLLREGLDLPEVSLVAILDADKEGFLRSETSLIQTIGRAARNANGEVLMYADHITGSIERAVGETERRRKKQLAYNKKHGIIPRTIIRAIKDILPVEDILELETRPLPKTKKGIEQLIKAKEKDMKKAAKMLDFELAAILRDELRVLLQQSRAETKQPRTKKN
;
A
#
# COMPACT_ATOMS: atom_id res chain seq x y z
N MET A 1 -34.97 7.85 -2.27
CA MET A 1 -33.55 7.48 -2.39
C MET A 1 -32.76 8.70 -1.92
N ALA A 2 -31.97 8.57 -0.86
CA ALA A 2 -31.09 9.66 -0.43
C ALA A 2 -30.12 9.96 -1.57
N ASN A 3 -29.94 11.24 -1.92
CA ASN A 3 -28.94 11.63 -2.90
C ASN A 3 -27.61 11.06 -2.48
N SER A 4 -27.07 10.11 -3.25
CA SER A 4 -25.75 9.53 -3.00
C SER A 4 -24.73 10.66 -2.98
N THR A 5 -23.88 10.69 -1.95
CA THR A 5 -22.77 11.65 -1.85
C THR A 5 -21.66 11.31 -2.86
N PHE A 6 -21.67 10.09 -3.43
CA PHE A 6 -20.71 9.64 -4.45
C PHE A 6 -21.26 9.82 -5.86
N LYS A 7 -20.40 10.25 -6.77
CA LYS A 7 -20.72 10.43 -8.20
C LYS A 7 -19.68 9.71 -9.05
N LEU A 8 -20.08 8.59 -9.63
CA LEU A 8 -19.25 7.83 -10.57
C LEU A 8 -19.19 8.53 -11.93
N ILE A 9 -18.01 8.75 -12.43
CA ILE A 9 -17.77 9.29 -13.77
C ILE A 9 -17.01 8.26 -14.59
N SER A 10 -17.62 7.79 -15.69
CA SER A 10 -17.00 6.83 -16.59
C SER A 10 -17.56 6.94 -17.99
N GLN A 11 -16.71 6.73 -19.00
CA GLN A 11 -17.14 6.56 -20.41
C GLN A 11 -17.77 5.18 -20.66
N PHE A 12 -17.58 4.23 -19.73
CA PHE A 12 -18.11 2.87 -19.87
C PHE A 12 -19.41 2.70 -19.10
N LYS A 13 -20.26 1.82 -19.63
CA LYS A 13 -21.45 1.33 -18.93
C LYS A 13 -21.25 -0.12 -18.51
N PRO A 14 -21.85 -0.57 -17.39
CA PRO A 14 -21.80 -1.96 -16.99
C PRO A 14 -22.22 -2.92 -18.10
N SER A 15 -21.40 -3.92 -18.40
CA SER A 15 -21.64 -4.88 -19.48
C SER A 15 -21.21 -6.29 -19.09
N GLY A 16 -21.56 -7.30 -19.88
CA GLY A 16 -21.30 -8.69 -19.55
C GLY A 16 -22.05 -9.14 -18.29
N ASP A 17 -21.35 -9.72 -17.35
CA ASP A 17 -21.89 -10.15 -16.05
C ASP A 17 -22.01 -8.98 -15.04
N GLN A 18 -21.41 -7.79 -15.32
CA GLN A 18 -21.37 -6.68 -14.38
C GLN A 18 -22.74 -6.19 -13.89
N PRO A 19 -23.77 -6.00 -14.75
CA PRO A 19 -25.08 -5.58 -14.28
C PRO A 19 -25.71 -6.57 -13.27
N THR A 20 -25.58 -7.86 -13.53
CA THR A 20 -26.07 -8.92 -12.64
C THR A 20 -25.26 -8.97 -11.35
N ALA A 21 -23.94 -8.80 -11.42
CA ALA A 21 -23.07 -8.77 -10.27
C ALA A 21 -23.35 -7.56 -9.37
N ILE A 22 -23.52 -6.37 -9.95
CA ILE A 22 -23.88 -5.15 -9.21
C ILE A 22 -25.22 -5.34 -8.49
N LYS A 23 -26.23 -5.90 -9.21
CA LYS A 23 -27.53 -6.17 -8.60
C LYS A 23 -27.43 -7.16 -7.45
N GLY A 24 -26.73 -8.28 -7.65
CA GLY A 24 -26.56 -9.31 -6.62
C GLY A 24 -25.86 -8.77 -5.36
N LEU A 25 -24.79 -7.97 -5.53
CA LEU A 25 -24.09 -7.33 -4.42
C LEU A 25 -25.01 -6.35 -3.69
N MET A 26 -25.77 -5.53 -4.41
CA MET A 26 -26.71 -4.58 -3.80
C MET A 26 -27.84 -5.28 -3.05
N ASP A 27 -28.42 -6.34 -3.63
CA ASP A 27 -29.46 -7.14 -2.98
C ASP A 27 -28.95 -7.78 -1.67
N GLY A 28 -27.69 -8.24 -1.66
CA GLY A 28 -27.06 -8.77 -0.45
C GLY A 28 -26.80 -7.69 0.60
N LEU A 29 -26.31 -6.50 0.21
CA LEU A 29 -26.10 -5.37 1.11
C LEU A 29 -27.41 -4.89 1.74
N GLN A 30 -28.51 -4.85 0.98
CA GLN A 30 -29.85 -4.48 1.46
C GLN A 30 -30.45 -5.50 2.43
N LYS A 31 -30.06 -6.78 2.32
CA LYS A 31 -30.45 -7.86 3.23
C LYS A 31 -29.53 -8.01 4.43
N ASP A 32 -28.65 -7.03 4.66
CA ASP A 32 -27.66 -7.03 5.74
C ASP A 32 -26.74 -8.26 5.75
N GLN A 33 -26.49 -8.86 4.57
CA GLN A 33 -25.48 -9.91 4.45
C GLN A 33 -24.12 -9.35 4.81
N ARG A 34 -23.50 -9.95 5.83
CA ARG A 34 -22.22 -9.49 6.34
C ARG A 34 -21.06 -9.72 5.39
N TYR A 35 -21.03 -10.87 4.70
CA TYR A 35 -19.99 -11.26 3.76
C TYR A 35 -20.58 -11.58 2.39
N GLN A 36 -19.97 -11.06 1.36
CA GLN A 36 -20.25 -11.38 -0.03
C GLN A 36 -18.92 -11.55 -0.78
N THR A 37 -18.90 -12.45 -1.76
CA THR A 37 -17.71 -12.68 -2.59
C THR A 37 -18.02 -12.41 -4.05
N LEU A 38 -17.33 -11.45 -4.66
CA LEU A 38 -17.30 -11.23 -6.09
C LEU A 38 -16.22 -12.13 -6.71
N LEU A 39 -16.61 -13.27 -7.25
CA LEU A 39 -15.74 -14.13 -8.02
C LEU A 39 -15.55 -13.52 -9.41
N GLY A 40 -14.52 -12.72 -9.57
CA GLY A 40 -14.26 -12.00 -10.81
C GLY A 40 -12.95 -12.38 -11.44
N VAL A 41 -12.98 -12.88 -12.69
CA VAL A 41 -11.75 -13.21 -13.41
C VAL A 41 -10.91 -11.97 -13.71
N THR A 42 -9.63 -12.16 -13.96
CA THR A 42 -8.74 -11.06 -14.37
C THR A 42 -9.26 -10.41 -15.66
N GLY A 43 -9.37 -9.08 -15.66
CA GLY A 43 -9.88 -8.32 -16.80
C GLY A 43 -11.40 -8.28 -16.95
N SER A 44 -12.19 -8.80 -15.99
CA SER A 44 -13.65 -8.69 -16.01
C SER A 44 -14.17 -7.31 -15.55
N GLY A 45 -13.29 -6.43 -15.03
CA GLY A 45 -13.67 -5.12 -14.53
C GLY A 45 -14.22 -5.14 -13.10
N LYS A 46 -13.63 -5.93 -12.19
CA LYS A 46 -14.03 -5.99 -10.76
C LYS A 46 -14.07 -4.61 -10.11
N THR A 47 -13.03 -3.79 -10.30
CA THR A 47 -12.95 -2.43 -9.76
C THR A 47 -14.12 -1.56 -10.19
N PHE A 48 -14.50 -1.64 -11.48
CA PHE A 48 -15.64 -0.89 -12.01
C PHE A 48 -16.99 -1.37 -11.43
N THR A 49 -17.16 -2.67 -11.25
CA THR A 49 -18.35 -3.26 -10.58
C THR A 49 -18.45 -2.76 -9.15
N VAL A 50 -17.36 -2.81 -8.41
CA VAL A 50 -17.29 -2.33 -7.03
C VAL A 50 -17.54 -0.82 -6.94
N ALA A 51 -17.00 -0.02 -7.87
CA ALA A 51 -17.26 1.42 -7.94
C ALA A 51 -18.76 1.74 -8.12
N ASN A 52 -19.46 0.99 -8.97
CA ASN A 52 -20.91 1.12 -9.12
C ASN A 52 -21.67 0.76 -7.83
N VAL A 53 -21.17 -0.20 -7.04
CA VAL A 53 -21.75 -0.55 -5.73
C VAL A 53 -21.52 0.59 -4.73
N ILE A 54 -20.31 1.15 -4.67
CA ILE A 54 -19.96 2.28 -3.80
C ILE A 54 -20.88 3.48 -4.06
N GLU A 55 -21.05 3.85 -5.34
CA GLU A 55 -21.96 4.94 -5.72
C GLU A 55 -23.38 4.69 -5.22
N LYS A 56 -23.90 3.47 -5.40
CA LYS A 56 -25.29 3.14 -5.05
C LYS A 56 -25.53 3.02 -3.55
N ILE A 57 -24.55 2.52 -2.78
CA ILE A 57 -24.70 2.39 -1.33
C ILE A 57 -24.50 3.71 -0.61
N GLY A 58 -23.67 4.62 -1.15
CA GLY A 58 -23.43 5.96 -0.62
C GLY A 58 -22.72 5.99 0.75
N LYS A 59 -22.04 4.92 1.16
CA LYS A 59 -21.33 4.82 2.44
C LYS A 59 -19.84 5.06 2.27
N PRO A 60 -19.15 5.66 3.27
CA PRO A 60 -17.69 5.64 3.31
C PRO A 60 -17.17 4.24 3.11
N THR A 61 -16.10 4.10 2.35
CA THR A 61 -15.62 2.78 1.92
C THR A 61 -14.14 2.60 2.22
N LEU A 62 -13.79 1.45 2.81
CA LEU A 62 -12.43 0.97 3.01
C LEU A 62 -12.13 -0.13 1.98
N VAL A 63 -11.11 0.06 1.17
CA VAL A 63 -10.59 -0.94 0.22
C VAL A 63 -9.24 -1.43 0.73
N ILE A 64 -9.10 -2.72 1.00
CA ILE A 64 -7.85 -3.31 1.51
C ILE A 64 -7.19 -4.15 0.42
N ALA A 65 -5.93 -3.85 0.12
CA ALA A 65 -5.08 -4.60 -0.80
C ALA A 65 -3.87 -5.21 -0.07
N HIS A 66 -3.36 -6.34 -0.54
CA HIS A 66 -2.28 -7.07 0.14
C HIS A 66 -0.90 -6.40 0.05
N ASN A 67 -0.67 -5.47 -0.88
CA ASN A 67 0.59 -4.74 -1.01
C ASN A 67 0.39 -3.27 -1.41
N LYS A 68 1.47 -2.46 -1.29
CA LYS A 68 1.46 -1.02 -1.59
C LYS A 68 1.19 -0.73 -3.06
N THR A 69 1.77 -1.50 -3.98
CA THR A 69 1.67 -1.28 -5.43
C THR A 69 0.24 -1.49 -5.92
N LEU A 70 -0.41 -2.58 -5.50
CA LEU A 70 -1.80 -2.84 -5.84
C LEU A 70 -2.73 -1.78 -5.23
N ALA A 71 -2.48 -1.38 -3.97
CA ALA A 71 -3.23 -0.31 -3.33
C ALA A 71 -3.08 1.03 -4.08
N ALA A 72 -1.88 1.37 -4.57
CA ALA A 72 -1.66 2.56 -5.38
C ALA A 72 -2.41 2.51 -6.72
N GLN A 73 -2.35 1.36 -7.41
CA GLN A 73 -3.10 1.15 -8.66
C GLN A 73 -4.61 1.33 -8.44
N LEU A 74 -5.17 0.67 -7.43
CA LEU A 74 -6.60 0.78 -7.09
C LEU A 74 -6.98 2.22 -6.71
N CYS A 75 -6.13 2.91 -5.94
CA CYS A 75 -6.36 4.30 -5.56
C CYS A 75 -6.44 5.21 -6.80
N ASN A 76 -5.56 5.02 -7.78
CA ASN A 76 -5.59 5.78 -9.03
C ASN A 76 -6.84 5.44 -9.86
N GLU A 77 -7.21 4.16 -9.98
CA GLU A 77 -8.45 3.73 -10.66
C GLU A 77 -9.68 4.35 -10.00
N PHE A 78 -9.77 4.37 -8.66
CA PHE A 78 -10.89 5.01 -7.96
C PHE A 78 -10.88 6.54 -8.09
N ARG A 79 -9.72 7.19 -8.15
CA ARG A 79 -9.63 8.65 -8.42
C ARG A 79 -10.13 9.02 -9.81
N GLU A 80 -9.82 8.20 -10.81
CA GLU A 80 -10.36 8.40 -12.16
C GLU A 80 -11.89 8.20 -12.19
N LEU A 81 -12.42 7.23 -11.43
CA LEU A 81 -13.85 6.94 -11.37
C LEU A 81 -14.63 7.91 -10.48
N PHE A 82 -14.01 8.52 -9.46
CA PHE A 82 -14.61 9.42 -8.49
C PHE A 82 -13.82 10.74 -8.35
N PRO A 83 -13.68 11.53 -9.44
CA PRO A 83 -12.82 12.71 -9.45
C PRO A 83 -13.29 13.85 -8.53
N HIS A 84 -14.55 13.83 -8.10
CA HIS A 84 -15.16 14.85 -7.21
C HIS A 84 -15.29 14.38 -5.76
N ASN A 85 -14.95 13.14 -5.46
CA ASN A 85 -15.03 12.55 -4.12
C ASN A 85 -13.63 12.40 -3.50
N SER A 86 -13.59 12.16 -2.21
CA SER A 86 -12.33 12.05 -1.46
C SER A 86 -11.76 10.65 -1.55
N VAL A 87 -10.84 10.40 -2.48
CA VAL A 87 -10.13 9.11 -2.63
C VAL A 87 -8.72 9.22 -2.07
N ASN A 88 -8.46 8.53 -0.97
CA ASN A 88 -7.23 8.64 -0.20
C ASN A 88 -6.45 7.32 -0.15
N TYR A 89 -5.15 7.43 0.00
CA TYR A 89 -4.22 6.32 0.07
C TYR A 89 -3.66 6.16 1.48
N PHE A 90 -3.73 4.95 2.05
CA PHE A 90 -3.29 4.67 3.40
C PHE A 90 -2.48 3.38 3.48
N VAL A 91 -1.15 3.50 3.45
CA VAL A 91 -0.23 2.36 3.55
C VAL A 91 0.83 2.61 4.61
N SER A 92 1.71 1.64 4.84
CA SER A 92 2.85 1.83 5.73
C SER A 92 3.75 2.96 5.21
N TYR A 93 4.03 3.94 6.07
CA TYR A 93 4.87 5.10 5.74
C TYR A 93 6.37 4.82 5.82
N TYR A 94 6.76 3.57 6.07
CA TYR A 94 8.16 3.17 6.04
C TYR A 94 8.58 2.75 4.63
N ASP A 95 9.64 3.38 4.09
CA ASP A 95 10.30 2.89 2.88
C ASP A 95 11.20 1.70 3.18
N TYR A 96 11.89 1.79 4.32
CA TYR A 96 12.65 0.69 4.91
C TYR A 96 12.20 0.50 6.34
N TYR A 97 11.98 -0.74 6.72
CA TYR A 97 11.57 -1.10 8.07
C TYR A 97 12.26 -2.39 8.50
N GLN A 98 13.18 -2.27 9.43
CA GLN A 98 13.76 -3.39 10.17
C GLN A 98 13.20 -3.36 11.59
N PRO A 99 12.33 -4.33 11.94
CA PRO A 99 11.79 -4.37 13.28
C PRO A 99 12.87 -4.71 14.29
N GLU A 100 12.76 -4.12 15.49
CA GLU A 100 13.57 -4.51 16.64
C GLU A 100 13.39 -6.00 16.92
N SER A 101 14.48 -6.75 17.03
CA SER A 101 14.44 -8.18 17.28
C SER A 101 15.67 -8.64 18.08
N TYR A 102 15.53 -9.80 18.72
CA TYR A 102 16.62 -10.45 19.42
C TYR A 102 16.64 -11.93 19.08
N MET A 103 17.84 -12.44 18.79
CA MET A 103 18.09 -13.85 18.49
C MET A 103 18.88 -14.49 19.65
N PRO A 104 18.22 -15.23 20.56
CA PRO A 104 18.90 -15.79 21.74
C PRO A 104 20.03 -16.75 21.41
N GLY A 105 19.91 -17.53 20.32
CA GLY A 105 20.92 -18.52 19.94
C GLY A 105 22.28 -17.93 19.52
N SER A 106 22.31 -16.69 19.05
CA SER A 106 23.53 -15.96 18.65
C SER A 106 23.81 -14.74 19.50
N ASP A 107 23.03 -14.48 20.56
CA ASP A 107 23.04 -13.25 21.37
C ASP A 107 23.08 -11.97 20.52
N THR A 108 22.31 -11.97 19.44
CA THR A 108 22.31 -10.86 18.49
C THR A 108 21.08 -9.98 18.66
N TYR A 109 21.30 -8.74 19.08
CA TYR A 109 20.26 -7.72 19.12
C TYR A 109 20.29 -6.88 17.85
N ILE A 110 19.13 -6.79 17.19
CA ILE A 110 18.92 -5.95 16.02
C ILE A 110 18.08 -4.75 16.45
N ALA A 111 18.65 -3.58 16.37
CA ALA A 111 17.92 -2.35 16.66
C ALA A 111 16.85 -2.07 15.60
N LYS A 112 15.78 -1.39 16.01
CA LYS A 112 14.79 -0.88 15.05
C LYS A 112 15.45 0.14 14.14
N GLU A 113 15.38 -0.12 12.83
CA GLU A 113 15.69 0.87 11.80
C GLU A 113 14.44 1.13 10.97
N ALA A 114 14.14 2.40 10.76
CA ALA A 114 13.00 2.80 9.97
C ALA A 114 13.30 4.11 9.23
N MET A 115 12.96 4.13 7.95
CA MET A 115 13.02 5.34 7.14
C MET A 115 11.60 5.73 6.77
N VAL A 116 11.18 6.90 7.25
CA VAL A 116 9.83 7.42 7.01
C VAL A 116 9.81 8.11 5.64
N ASN A 117 8.77 7.83 4.87
CA ASN A 117 8.46 8.52 3.64
C ASN A 117 7.50 9.67 3.94
N ASP A 118 7.99 10.89 3.79
CA ASP A 118 7.21 12.10 4.09
C ASP A 118 5.96 12.25 3.21
N GLU A 119 6.02 11.78 1.96
CA GLU A 119 4.86 11.83 1.05
C GLU A 119 3.76 10.85 1.47
N ILE A 120 4.15 9.63 1.88
CA ILE A 120 3.17 8.66 2.40
C ILE A 120 2.59 9.14 3.73
N ASP A 121 3.40 9.76 4.59
CA ASP A 121 2.92 10.32 5.86
C ASP A 121 1.87 11.42 5.62
N LYS A 122 2.10 12.33 4.66
CA LYS A 122 1.11 13.30 4.19
C LYS A 122 -0.21 12.65 3.79
N LEU A 123 -0.14 11.59 2.96
CA LEU A 123 -1.33 10.88 2.48
C LEU A 123 -2.10 10.18 3.63
N ARG A 124 -1.39 9.71 4.64
CA ARG A 124 -2.02 9.13 5.85
C ARG A 124 -2.77 10.20 6.65
N HIS A 125 -2.17 11.38 6.84
CA HIS A 125 -2.84 12.52 7.47
C HIS A 125 -4.07 12.97 6.66
N ALA A 126 -3.95 13.03 5.33
CA ALA A 126 -5.08 13.36 4.46
C ALA A 126 -6.23 12.34 4.61
N ALA A 127 -5.91 11.04 4.71
CA ALA A 127 -6.91 10.00 4.90
C ALA A 127 -7.66 10.11 6.24
N THR A 128 -6.94 10.31 7.34
CA THR A 128 -7.55 10.46 8.68
C THR A 128 -8.37 11.75 8.81
N THR A 129 -7.85 12.86 8.29
CA THR A 129 -8.58 14.13 8.27
C THR A 129 -9.86 14.04 7.43
N ALA A 130 -9.79 13.39 6.24
CA ALA A 130 -10.95 13.20 5.38
C ALA A 130 -12.05 12.38 6.07
N LEU A 131 -11.70 11.28 6.76
CA LEU A 131 -12.68 10.46 7.48
C LEU A 131 -13.43 11.21 8.58
N LEU A 132 -12.76 12.14 9.27
CA LEU A 132 -13.37 12.94 10.35
C LEU A 132 -14.15 14.16 9.82
N THR A 133 -13.88 14.62 8.59
CA THR A 133 -14.47 15.86 8.08
C THR A 133 -15.47 15.67 6.93
N ARG A 134 -15.48 14.49 6.28
CA ARG A 134 -16.29 14.19 5.08
C ARG A 134 -17.01 12.84 5.22
N ARG A 135 -18.07 12.66 4.41
CA ARG A 135 -18.82 11.40 4.32
C ARG A 135 -18.61 10.67 2.98
N ASP A 136 -18.15 11.37 1.96
CA ASP A 136 -17.90 10.85 0.62
C ASP A 136 -16.44 10.39 0.46
N VAL A 137 -15.98 9.48 1.34
CA VAL A 137 -14.58 9.08 1.47
C VAL A 137 -14.36 7.64 1.06
N ILE A 138 -13.41 7.41 0.17
CA ILE A 138 -12.86 6.09 -0.16
C ILE A 138 -11.40 6.05 0.33
N ILE A 139 -11.09 5.11 1.20
CA ILE A 139 -9.71 4.86 1.63
C ILE A 139 -9.23 3.57 0.99
N VAL A 140 -8.16 3.66 0.21
CA VAL A 140 -7.46 2.48 -0.31
C VAL A 140 -6.23 2.22 0.53
N ALA A 141 -6.24 1.11 1.26
CA ALA A 141 -5.24 0.79 2.26
C ALA A 141 -4.52 -0.53 1.97
N SER A 142 -3.28 -0.65 2.46
CA SER A 142 -2.67 -1.97 2.68
C SER A 142 -3.10 -2.53 4.04
N VAL A 143 -2.62 -3.73 4.39
CA VAL A 143 -2.84 -4.32 5.72
C VAL A 143 -2.34 -3.44 6.88
N SER A 144 -1.63 -2.34 6.61
CA SER A 144 -1.24 -1.37 7.63
C SER A 144 -2.43 -0.68 8.33
N CYS A 145 -3.63 -0.75 7.76
CA CYS A 145 -4.85 -0.22 8.38
C CYS A 145 -5.24 -0.91 9.71
N ILE A 146 -4.71 -2.11 9.98
CA ILE A 146 -4.95 -2.82 11.25
C ILE A 146 -3.89 -2.54 12.32
N TYR A 147 -2.90 -1.71 12.04
CA TYR A 147 -1.86 -1.30 13.00
C TYR A 147 -2.28 -0.08 13.80
N GLY A 148 -1.67 0.06 14.98
CA GLY A 148 -1.94 1.16 15.90
C GLY A 148 -1.79 2.53 15.25
N LEU A 149 -2.78 3.38 15.51
CA LEU A 149 -2.86 4.79 15.16
C LEU A 149 -3.30 5.56 16.41
N GLY A 150 -3.25 6.87 16.43
CA GLY A 150 -3.80 7.66 17.54
C GLY A 150 -5.32 7.45 17.68
N ALA A 151 -5.87 7.63 18.89
CA ALA A 151 -7.30 7.55 19.12
C ALA A 151 -8.05 8.62 18.31
N PRO A 152 -9.10 8.28 17.55
CA PRO A 152 -9.82 9.22 16.72
C PRO A 152 -10.46 10.35 17.52
N GLU A 153 -10.96 10.09 18.71
CA GLU A 153 -11.57 11.09 19.59
C GLU A 153 -10.56 12.16 20.00
N VAL A 154 -9.32 11.75 20.35
CA VAL A 154 -8.24 12.68 20.67
C VAL A 154 -7.82 13.47 19.43
N TYR A 155 -7.77 12.83 18.28
CA TYR A 155 -7.40 13.49 17.02
C TYR A 155 -8.49 14.51 16.63
N GLU A 156 -9.77 14.16 16.71
CA GLU A 156 -10.91 15.00 16.37
C GLU A 156 -11.02 16.22 17.31
N GLN A 157 -10.89 16.03 18.63
CA GLN A 157 -10.88 17.11 19.62
C GLN A 157 -9.76 18.11 19.40
N ASN A 158 -8.70 17.71 18.71
CA ASN A 158 -7.55 18.53 18.35
C ASN A 158 -7.59 19.03 16.90
N ILE A 159 -8.72 18.94 16.21
CA ILE A 159 -8.94 19.62 14.92
C ILE A 159 -9.43 21.02 15.20
N PHE A 160 -8.68 22.04 14.76
CA PHE A 160 -9.11 23.43 14.89
C PHE A 160 -9.68 23.95 13.57
N ARG A 161 -10.76 24.73 13.72
CA ARG A 161 -11.37 25.49 12.63
C ARG A 161 -11.11 26.95 12.86
N PHE A 162 -10.66 27.65 11.84
CA PHE A 162 -10.49 29.09 11.83
C PHE A 162 -11.31 29.69 10.68
N ARG A 163 -12.03 30.77 10.97
CA ARG A 163 -12.87 31.49 10.01
C ARG A 163 -12.44 32.93 9.90
N ALA A 164 -12.67 33.52 8.74
CA ALA A 164 -12.64 34.98 8.63
C ALA A 164 -13.65 35.59 9.59
N GLY A 165 -13.24 36.58 10.39
CA GLY A 165 -13.99 37.19 11.47
C GLY A 165 -13.71 36.61 12.88
N ASP A 166 -13.02 35.49 13.02
CA ASP A 166 -12.66 34.94 14.32
C ASP A 166 -11.64 35.86 15.03
N THR A 167 -11.87 36.09 16.33
CA THR A 167 -10.92 36.82 17.19
C THR A 167 -10.01 35.84 17.92
N ILE A 168 -8.70 36.02 17.75
CA ILE A 168 -7.71 35.15 18.40
C ILE A 168 -6.43 35.92 18.73
N LEU A 169 -5.99 35.84 19.99
CA LEU A 169 -4.72 36.38 20.40
C LEU A 169 -3.55 35.65 19.75
N ARG A 170 -2.54 36.36 19.29
CA ARG A 170 -1.29 35.80 18.72
C ARG A 170 -0.68 34.70 19.60
N LYS A 171 -0.68 34.93 20.91
CA LYS A 171 -0.16 33.94 21.91
C LYS A 171 -1.00 32.66 21.92
N ASP A 172 -2.30 32.78 21.83
CA ASP A 172 -3.22 31.63 21.88
C ASP A 172 -3.20 30.85 20.59
N PHE A 173 -3.10 31.51 19.44
CA PHE A 173 -2.89 30.85 18.14
C PHE A 173 -1.59 30.03 18.14
N ALA A 174 -0.47 30.64 18.56
CA ALA A 174 0.80 29.92 18.62
C ALA A 174 0.74 28.75 19.61
N ARG A 175 0.12 28.92 20.79
CA ARG A 175 -0.03 27.88 21.78
C ARG A 175 -0.86 26.72 21.24
N LYS A 176 -1.99 26.99 20.61
CA LYS A 176 -2.82 25.96 19.97
C LYS A 176 -2.05 25.14 18.94
N LEU A 177 -1.26 25.78 18.06
CA LEU A 177 -0.46 25.06 17.06
C LEU A 177 0.64 24.20 17.71
N VAL A 178 1.29 24.67 18.78
CA VAL A 178 2.26 23.88 19.52
C VAL A 178 1.61 22.67 20.20
N GLU A 179 0.40 22.84 20.77
CA GLU A 179 -0.40 21.73 21.31
C GLU A 179 -0.72 20.68 20.25
N LEU A 180 -0.97 21.11 18.99
CA LEU A 180 -1.15 20.26 17.82
C LEU A 180 0.17 19.66 17.29
N GLN A 181 1.28 19.83 17.99
CA GLN A 181 2.60 19.33 17.60
C GLN A 181 3.20 20.02 16.36
N PHE A 182 2.76 21.23 16.00
CA PHE A 182 3.42 22.05 15.01
C PHE A 182 4.69 22.66 15.59
N SER A 183 5.71 22.79 14.75
CA SER A 183 6.97 23.45 15.10
C SER A 183 6.99 24.87 14.55
N ARG A 184 7.37 25.84 15.40
CA ARG A 184 7.59 27.21 14.93
C ARG A 184 8.90 27.33 14.18
N THR A 185 8.89 28.02 13.04
CA THR A 185 10.07 28.27 12.23
C THR A 185 10.15 29.74 11.79
N ASN A 186 11.36 30.23 11.54
CA ASN A 186 11.60 31.50 10.85
C ASN A 186 12.19 31.28 9.44
N ALA A 187 12.49 30.03 9.10
CA ALA A 187 12.96 29.59 7.78
C ALA A 187 11.78 29.25 6.85
N ASP A 188 12.05 28.56 5.75
CA ASP A 188 11.02 28.07 4.85
C ASP A 188 10.08 27.10 5.55
N LEU A 189 8.77 27.25 5.29
CA LEU A 189 7.76 26.40 5.87
C LEU A 189 7.85 24.98 5.30
N LYS A 190 7.75 24.04 6.22
CA LYS A 190 7.59 22.62 5.92
C LYS A 190 6.28 22.12 6.52
N ARG A 191 5.80 20.96 6.10
CA ARG A 191 4.60 20.36 6.67
C ARG A 191 4.73 20.20 8.19
N GLY A 192 3.68 20.56 8.93
CA GLY A 192 3.67 20.58 10.38
C GLY A 192 4.47 21.73 11.00
N THR A 193 4.73 22.82 10.24
CA THR A 193 5.37 24.03 10.77
C THR A 193 4.49 25.26 10.58
N PHE A 194 4.74 26.27 11.40
CA PHE A 194 4.08 27.56 11.29
C PHE A 194 5.06 28.71 11.49
N ARG A 195 4.67 29.89 11.00
CA ARG A 195 5.43 31.10 11.06
C ARG A 195 4.51 32.30 11.32
N ILE A 196 4.93 33.22 12.18
CA ILE A 196 4.17 34.43 12.54
C ILE A 196 5.09 35.65 12.32
N ARG A 197 4.74 36.51 11.38
CA ARG A 197 5.44 37.75 11.03
C ARG A 197 4.46 38.93 10.99
N GLY A 198 4.52 39.78 12.01
CA GLY A 198 3.58 40.90 12.10
C GLY A 198 2.13 40.43 12.07
N GLU A 199 1.36 40.96 11.12
CA GLU A 199 -0.05 40.66 10.87
C GLU A 199 -0.26 39.43 9.95
N GLN A 200 0.82 38.88 9.40
CA GLN A 200 0.76 37.65 8.57
C GLN A 200 1.17 36.43 9.36
N TRP A 201 0.23 35.50 9.49
CA TRP A 201 0.46 34.23 10.15
C TRP A 201 0.31 33.11 9.13
N GLU A 202 1.24 32.20 9.09
CA GLU A 202 1.32 31.16 8.06
C GLU A 202 1.44 29.79 8.69
N VAL A 203 0.66 28.84 8.20
CA VAL A 203 0.65 27.44 8.68
C VAL A 203 0.71 26.51 7.47
N MET A 204 1.65 25.57 7.48
CA MET A 204 1.69 24.49 6.51
C MET A 204 1.19 23.19 7.14
N PRO A 205 -0.03 22.73 6.83
CA PRO A 205 -0.63 21.56 7.46
C PRO A 205 0.09 20.25 7.06
N PRO A 206 -0.09 19.15 7.84
CA PRO A 206 0.60 17.88 7.57
C PRO A 206 0.03 17.11 6.37
N ASP A 207 -1.22 17.34 5.99
CA ASP A 207 -2.01 16.57 5.04
C ASP A 207 -1.91 17.07 3.58
N ARG A 208 -1.29 18.23 3.35
CA ARG A 208 -1.17 18.83 2.00
C ARG A 208 0.04 19.75 1.88
N GLU A 209 0.38 20.08 0.63
CA GLU A 209 1.50 20.99 0.32
C GLU A 209 0.97 22.38 -0.07
N MET A 210 0.18 22.98 0.82
CA MET A 210 -0.32 24.32 0.69
C MET A 210 -0.08 25.07 2.00
N ILE A 211 0.09 26.36 1.94
CA ILE A 211 0.26 27.22 3.10
C ILE A 211 -1.07 27.96 3.32
N TYR A 212 -1.61 27.87 4.52
CA TYR A 212 -2.68 28.76 4.94
C TYR A 212 -2.05 30.05 5.47
N GLN A 213 -2.31 31.14 4.79
CA GLN A 213 -1.89 32.48 5.20
C GLN A 213 -3.08 33.23 5.78
N PHE A 214 -2.96 33.62 7.03
CA PHE A 214 -3.93 34.43 7.76
C PHE A 214 -3.47 35.87 7.76
N GLU A 215 -4.36 36.78 7.37
CA GLU A 215 -4.20 38.22 7.54
C GLU A 215 -4.98 38.62 8.78
N VAL A 216 -4.25 39.17 9.78
CA VAL A 216 -4.81 39.46 11.11
C VAL A 216 -4.60 40.91 11.46
N HIS A 217 -5.71 41.63 11.74
CA HIS A 217 -5.69 43.00 12.24
C HIS A 217 -6.46 43.07 13.56
N ASP A 218 -5.89 43.76 14.55
CA ASP A 218 -6.49 43.95 15.88
C ASP A 218 -7.05 42.63 16.47
N GLU A 219 -6.22 41.57 16.43
CA GLU A 219 -6.54 40.24 16.95
C GLU A 219 -7.71 39.54 16.22
N SER A 220 -8.18 40.07 15.09
CA SER A 220 -9.21 39.47 14.25
C SER A 220 -8.62 38.96 12.95
N ILE A 221 -9.00 37.72 12.58
CA ILE A 221 -8.66 37.12 11.28
C ILE A 221 -9.51 37.80 10.22
N VAL A 222 -8.91 38.66 9.41
CA VAL A 222 -9.65 39.40 8.36
C VAL A 222 -9.85 38.53 7.13
N ARG A 223 -8.80 37.87 6.67
CA ARG A 223 -8.83 37.02 5.46
C ARG A 223 -7.94 35.79 5.66
N ILE A 224 -8.28 34.72 4.96
CA ILE A 224 -7.51 33.47 4.90
C ILE A 224 -7.26 33.14 3.45
N PHE A 225 -6.01 32.84 3.10
CA PHE A 225 -5.59 32.49 1.75
C PHE A 225 -4.98 31.10 1.70
N GLU A 226 -5.22 30.39 0.59
CA GLU A 226 -4.54 29.13 0.28
C GLU A 226 -3.41 29.39 -0.71
N VAL A 227 -2.16 29.40 -0.22
CA VAL A 227 -0.95 29.81 -0.95
C VAL A 227 -0.16 28.58 -1.40
N ASP A 228 0.15 28.49 -2.69
CA ASP A 228 1.09 27.51 -3.22
C ASP A 228 2.53 27.86 -2.78
N PRO A 229 3.25 26.98 -2.06
CA PRO A 229 4.58 27.29 -1.54
C PRO A 229 5.63 27.55 -2.62
N VAL A 230 5.39 27.10 -3.86
CA VAL A 230 6.31 27.29 -5.00
C VAL A 230 6.04 28.61 -5.72
N LYS A 231 4.76 28.94 -5.91
CA LYS A 231 4.33 30.17 -6.61
C LYS A 231 4.33 31.39 -5.71
N GLY A 232 4.22 31.18 -4.39
CA GLY A 232 4.08 32.26 -3.42
C GLY A 232 2.71 32.92 -3.45
N PHE A 233 2.52 33.92 -2.60
CA PHE A 233 1.29 34.72 -2.55
C PHE A 233 1.23 35.68 -3.75
N GLN A 234 0.11 35.66 -4.45
CA GLN A 234 -0.18 36.55 -5.59
C GLN A 234 -1.58 37.13 -5.37
N PRO A 235 -1.69 38.45 -5.05
CA PRO A 235 -2.95 39.08 -4.62
C PRO A 235 -4.15 38.88 -5.55
N GLU A 236 -3.91 38.77 -6.86
CA GLU A 236 -4.98 38.64 -7.86
C GLU A 236 -5.40 37.21 -8.18
N ILE A 237 -4.58 36.22 -7.78
CA ILE A 237 -4.76 34.82 -8.22
C ILE A 237 -4.90 33.86 -7.03
N THR A 238 -4.32 34.22 -5.86
CA THR A 238 -4.36 33.35 -4.67
C THR A 238 -5.79 33.26 -4.13
N PRO A 239 -6.36 32.03 -4.03
CA PRO A 239 -7.73 31.85 -3.56
C PRO A 239 -7.89 32.33 -2.11
N GLU A 240 -8.89 33.16 -1.87
CA GLU A 240 -9.39 33.46 -0.54
C GLU A 240 -10.41 32.40 -0.14
N ILE A 241 -10.29 31.90 1.10
CA ILE A 241 -11.18 30.86 1.65
C ILE A 241 -11.82 31.36 2.94
N PRO A 242 -13.12 31.11 3.16
CA PRO A 242 -13.84 31.60 4.33
C PRO A 242 -13.49 30.86 5.62
N GLU A 243 -13.06 29.62 5.51
CA GLU A 243 -12.78 28.73 6.65
C GLU A 243 -11.64 27.79 6.31
N VAL A 244 -10.82 27.48 7.31
CA VAL A 244 -9.77 26.45 7.23
C VAL A 244 -9.86 25.47 8.41
N VAL A 245 -9.59 24.20 8.10
CA VAL A 245 -9.49 23.12 9.07
C VAL A 245 -8.01 22.74 9.20
N ILE A 246 -7.48 22.81 10.41
CA ILE A 246 -6.09 22.43 10.73
C ILE A 246 -6.11 21.20 11.63
N ALA A 247 -5.66 20.10 11.09
CA ALA A 247 -5.48 18.84 11.82
C ALA A 247 -4.11 18.79 12.51
N PRO A 248 -3.94 17.94 13.53
CA PRO A 248 -2.68 17.75 14.22
C PRO A 248 -1.53 17.36 13.29
N ALA A 249 -0.32 17.86 13.59
CA ALA A 249 0.88 17.54 12.82
C ALA A 249 1.40 16.10 13.03
N LYS A 250 0.87 15.37 14.02
CA LYS A 250 1.20 13.97 14.30
C LYS A 250 -0.07 13.19 14.68
N HIS A 251 -0.11 11.91 14.29
CA HIS A 251 -1.24 11.04 14.65
C HIS A 251 -1.29 10.71 16.16
N PHE A 252 -0.12 10.60 16.82
CA PHE A 252 -0.05 10.32 18.25
C PHE A 252 0.15 11.62 19.03
N ILE A 253 -0.93 12.07 19.66
CA ILE A 253 -0.90 13.20 20.57
C ILE A 253 -1.21 12.67 21.97
N THR A 254 -0.35 12.98 22.93
CA THR A 254 -0.59 12.66 24.34
C THR A 254 -0.61 13.95 25.14
N PRO A 255 -1.76 14.36 25.66
CA PRO A 255 -1.87 15.55 26.53
C PRO A 255 -0.93 15.47 27.72
N ALA A 256 -0.50 16.62 28.25
CA ALA A 256 0.50 16.68 29.32
C ALA A 256 0.08 15.93 30.60
N HIS A 257 -1.21 15.96 30.96
CA HIS A 257 -1.75 15.22 32.11
C HIS A 257 -1.70 13.71 31.90
N GLU A 258 -2.00 13.23 30.69
CA GLU A 258 -1.92 11.83 30.32
C GLU A 258 -0.48 11.31 30.31
N ARG A 259 0.49 12.12 29.86
CA ARG A 259 1.92 11.78 29.94
C ARG A 259 2.39 11.59 31.38
N LYS A 260 1.91 12.46 32.32
CA LYS A 260 2.25 12.30 33.75
C LYS A 260 1.71 10.98 34.30
N ARG A 261 0.45 10.65 34.01
CA ARG A 261 -0.16 9.38 34.37
C ARG A 261 0.61 8.19 33.80
N ALA A 262 0.93 8.23 32.51
CA ALA A 262 1.69 7.18 31.81
C ALA A 262 3.06 6.93 32.46
N LEU A 263 3.81 8.00 32.80
CA LEU A 263 5.10 7.87 33.44
C LEU A 263 5.03 7.20 34.83
N VAL A 264 3.95 7.41 35.58
CA VAL A 264 3.69 6.70 36.85
C VAL A 264 3.47 5.22 36.57
N ALA A 265 2.56 4.89 35.65
CA ALA A 265 2.25 3.51 35.31
C ALA A 265 3.45 2.73 34.72
N ILE A 266 4.26 3.37 33.87
CA ILE A 266 5.51 2.78 33.34
C ILE A 266 6.50 2.47 34.48
N ARG A 267 6.61 3.35 35.49
CA ARG A 267 7.50 3.14 36.63
C ARG A 267 7.04 1.97 37.50
N GLU A 268 5.74 1.84 37.72
CA GLU A 268 5.16 0.73 38.48
C GLU A 268 5.37 -0.61 37.75
N GLU A 269 5.08 -0.68 36.46
CA GLU A 269 5.33 -1.87 35.64
C GLU A 269 6.82 -2.25 35.63
N LEU A 270 7.71 -1.25 35.52
CA LEU A 270 9.17 -1.49 35.60
C LEU A 270 9.53 -2.12 36.93
N LYS A 271 9.05 -1.58 38.06
CA LYS A 271 9.35 -2.13 39.39
C LYS A 271 8.88 -3.57 39.52
N GLU A 272 7.67 -3.88 39.08
CA GLU A 272 7.13 -5.24 39.09
C GLU A 272 7.99 -6.18 38.24
N ARG A 273 8.40 -5.72 37.05
CA ARG A 273 9.20 -6.56 36.14
C ARG A 273 10.64 -6.79 36.65
N LEU A 274 11.26 -5.81 37.28
CA LEU A 274 12.57 -5.95 37.91
C LEU A 274 12.51 -6.97 39.06
N ASN A 275 11.52 -6.89 39.94
CA ASN A 275 11.30 -7.88 40.99
C ASN A 275 11.09 -9.29 40.43
N PHE A 276 10.42 -9.43 39.29
CA PHE A 276 10.28 -10.72 38.62
C PHE A 276 11.65 -11.25 38.14
N PHE A 277 12.46 -10.43 37.46
CA PHE A 277 13.76 -10.85 36.98
C PHE A 277 14.74 -11.19 38.11
N GLU A 278 14.72 -10.45 39.21
CA GLU A 278 15.53 -10.75 40.39
C GLU A 278 15.18 -12.11 41.01
N ARG A 279 13.89 -12.42 41.15
CA ARG A 279 13.41 -13.74 41.63
C ARG A 279 13.87 -14.88 40.71
N GLU A 280 13.84 -14.65 39.41
CA GLU A 280 14.28 -15.60 38.39
C GLU A 280 15.80 -15.62 38.21
N LYS A 281 16.56 -14.82 38.98
CA LYS A 281 18.03 -14.65 38.89
C LYS A 281 18.51 -14.19 37.50
N LYS A 282 17.69 -13.46 36.77
CA LYS A 282 17.95 -12.86 35.46
C LYS A 282 18.50 -11.44 35.63
N PHE A 283 19.68 -11.30 36.21
CA PHE A 283 20.25 -9.98 36.58
C PHE A 283 20.64 -9.12 35.36
N LEU A 284 21.09 -9.75 34.29
CA LEU A 284 21.45 -9.04 33.05
C LEU A 284 20.22 -8.42 32.38
N GLU A 285 19.14 -9.18 32.34
CA GLU A 285 17.84 -8.74 31.80
C GLU A 285 17.25 -7.61 32.66
N ALA A 286 17.40 -7.69 33.97
CA ALA A 286 16.96 -6.66 34.90
C ALA A 286 17.73 -5.33 34.66
N GLU A 287 19.05 -5.37 34.62
CA GLU A 287 19.89 -4.17 34.38
C GLU A 287 19.59 -3.54 33.02
N ARG A 288 19.51 -4.37 31.97
CA ARG A 288 19.21 -3.93 30.61
C ARG A 288 17.87 -3.18 30.54
N LEU A 289 16.83 -3.78 31.14
CA LEU A 289 15.48 -3.21 31.15
C LEU A 289 15.43 -1.91 31.96
N GLU A 290 16.04 -1.90 33.13
CA GLU A 290 16.06 -0.74 34.02
C GLU A 290 16.73 0.47 33.36
N ARG A 291 17.93 0.27 32.83
CA ARG A 291 18.70 1.34 32.16
C ARG A 291 17.93 1.92 30.98
N ARG A 292 17.39 1.05 30.12
CA ARG A 292 16.63 1.48 28.94
C ARG A 292 15.36 2.23 29.33
N THR A 293 14.56 1.66 30.23
CA THR A 293 13.26 2.27 30.60
C THR A 293 13.44 3.59 31.34
N LYS A 294 14.43 3.70 32.24
CA LYS A 294 14.72 4.97 32.92
C LYS A 294 15.15 6.07 31.94
N PHE A 295 15.97 5.73 30.94
CA PHE A 295 16.36 6.67 29.87
C PHE A 295 15.14 7.10 29.05
N ASP A 296 14.32 6.16 28.58
CA ASP A 296 13.12 6.45 27.80
C ASP A 296 12.14 7.33 28.59
N MET A 297 11.94 7.07 29.89
CA MET A 297 11.09 7.89 30.79
C MET A 297 11.61 9.33 30.94
N ALA A 298 12.94 9.51 31.03
CA ALA A 298 13.54 10.84 31.08
C ALA A 298 13.26 11.61 29.78
N MET A 299 13.46 10.97 28.63
CA MET A 299 13.17 11.56 27.31
C MET A 299 11.69 11.92 27.15
N ILE A 300 10.78 11.05 27.56
CA ILE A 300 9.32 11.33 27.52
C ILE A 300 8.96 12.52 28.41
N ARG A 301 9.62 12.67 29.58
CA ARG A 301 9.37 13.78 30.50
C ARG A 301 9.86 15.12 29.94
N GLU A 302 11.09 15.16 29.46
CA GLU A 302 11.77 16.40 29.08
C GLU A 302 11.41 16.85 27.64
N VAL A 303 11.35 15.88 26.70
CA VAL A 303 11.16 16.15 25.28
C VAL A 303 9.72 15.79 24.82
N GLY A 304 9.02 14.95 25.58
CA GLY A 304 7.70 14.41 25.19
C GLY A 304 7.78 13.24 24.24
N TYR A 305 8.98 12.75 23.91
CA TYR A 305 9.19 11.68 22.93
C TYR A 305 10.46 10.89 23.29
N CYS A 306 10.48 9.59 22.94
CA CYS A 306 11.68 8.75 22.93
C CYS A 306 11.68 7.83 21.71
N GLN A 307 12.85 7.31 21.34
CA GLN A 307 12.94 6.31 20.28
C GLN A 307 12.27 5.00 20.72
N GLY A 308 11.26 4.56 19.95
CA GLY A 308 10.44 3.39 20.29
C GLY A 308 9.30 3.70 21.25
N ILE A 309 8.85 4.97 21.31
CA ILE A 309 7.73 5.43 22.15
C ILE A 309 6.45 4.58 21.97
N GLU A 310 6.29 3.99 20.80
CA GLU A 310 5.17 3.09 20.51
C GLU A 310 5.11 1.86 21.45
N ASN A 311 6.24 1.44 22.02
CA ASN A 311 6.25 0.34 23.00
C ASN A 311 5.58 0.72 24.35
N TYR A 312 5.38 2.00 24.58
CA TYR A 312 4.66 2.54 25.74
C TYR A 312 3.22 2.96 25.39
N SER A 313 2.73 2.65 24.17
CA SER A 313 1.44 3.10 23.66
C SER A 313 0.26 2.75 24.57
N ARG A 314 0.27 1.57 25.23
CA ARG A 314 -0.75 1.16 26.20
C ARG A 314 -0.88 2.18 27.34
N HIS A 315 0.24 2.55 27.95
CA HIS A 315 0.25 3.52 29.04
C HIS A 315 -0.10 4.94 28.58
N LEU A 316 0.41 5.35 27.42
CA LEU A 316 0.16 6.68 26.85
C LEU A 316 -1.33 6.88 26.48
N SER A 317 -2.00 5.82 26.00
CA SER A 317 -3.44 5.85 25.65
C SER A 317 -4.35 5.46 26.82
N GLY A 318 -3.82 4.99 27.94
CA GLY A 318 -4.61 4.57 29.10
C GLY A 318 -5.37 3.26 28.94
N ARG A 319 -5.05 2.45 27.93
CA ARG A 319 -5.69 1.17 27.68
C ARG A 319 -5.35 0.12 28.74
N ALA A 320 -6.30 -0.79 28.99
CA ALA A 320 -6.07 -1.96 29.81
C ALA A 320 -5.11 -2.96 29.13
N ALA A 321 -4.51 -3.85 29.91
CA ALA A 321 -3.65 -4.90 29.37
C ALA A 321 -4.43 -5.83 28.43
N GLY A 322 -3.89 -6.10 27.25
CA GLY A 322 -4.52 -6.94 26.22
C GLY A 322 -5.58 -6.25 25.37
N GLU A 323 -5.97 -5.03 25.71
CA GLU A 323 -6.92 -4.24 24.94
C GLU A 323 -6.35 -3.89 23.56
N PRO A 324 -7.15 -4.04 22.46
CA PRO A 324 -6.69 -3.77 21.12
C PRO A 324 -6.37 -2.28 20.90
N PRO A 325 -5.35 -1.95 20.07
CA PRO A 325 -5.02 -0.57 19.78
C PRO A 325 -6.09 0.08 18.90
N ASP A 326 -6.18 1.42 18.97
CA ASP A 326 -6.90 2.20 17.97
C ASP A 326 -6.19 2.11 16.63
N THR A 327 -6.96 1.94 15.58
CA THR A 327 -6.48 1.75 14.22
C THR A 327 -7.26 2.65 13.26
N LEU A 328 -6.94 2.63 11.97
CA LEU A 328 -7.71 3.36 10.96
C LEU A 328 -9.21 3.01 10.99
N LEU A 329 -9.57 1.79 11.40
CA LEU A 329 -10.96 1.32 11.43
C LEU A 329 -11.83 2.11 12.38
N GLN A 330 -11.27 2.69 13.45
CA GLN A 330 -12.02 3.53 14.39
C GLN A 330 -12.30 4.94 13.86
N TYR A 331 -11.56 5.40 12.86
CA TYR A 331 -11.82 6.70 12.22
C TYR A 331 -13.04 6.66 11.29
N PHE A 332 -13.46 5.46 10.87
CA PHE A 332 -14.69 5.31 10.10
C PHE A 332 -15.93 5.52 10.95
N PRO A 333 -17.03 6.03 10.34
CA PRO A 333 -18.25 6.29 11.09
C PRO A 333 -18.87 5.02 11.65
N ARG A 334 -19.53 5.19 12.79
CA ARG A 334 -20.36 4.18 13.42
C ARG A 334 -21.80 4.62 13.45
N SER A 335 -22.74 3.68 13.36
CA SER A 335 -24.16 3.93 13.52
C SER A 335 -24.45 4.45 14.92
N ALA A 336 -25.09 5.60 15.00
CA ALA A 336 -25.49 6.21 16.28
C ALA A 336 -26.49 5.34 17.07
N SER A 337 -27.28 4.52 16.38
CA SER A 337 -28.31 3.67 17.00
C SER A 337 -27.77 2.31 17.48
N SER A 338 -26.85 1.70 16.75
CA SER A 338 -26.36 0.34 17.03
C SER A 338 -24.89 0.28 17.47
N GLY A 339 -24.13 1.36 17.31
CA GLY A 339 -22.69 1.37 17.55
C GLY A 339 -21.87 0.54 16.53
N GLN A 340 -22.54 -0.09 15.56
CA GLN A 340 -21.91 -0.91 14.54
C GLN A 340 -21.21 -0.04 13.47
N ALA A 341 -20.28 -0.64 12.75
CA ALA A 341 -19.59 0.01 11.63
C ALA A 341 -20.58 0.45 10.54
N ASP A 342 -20.58 1.75 10.21
CA ASP A 342 -21.43 2.34 9.15
C ASP A 342 -20.59 2.71 7.93
N PHE A 343 -19.81 1.75 7.44
CA PHE A 343 -19.01 1.85 6.24
C PHE A 343 -18.92 0.50 5.52
N LEU A 344 -18.63 0.53 4.23
CA LEU A 344 -18.41 -0.65 3.42
C LEU A 344 -16.94 -1.04 3.46
N THR A 345 -16.64 -2.33 3.65
CA THR A 345 -15.28 -2.87 3.53
C THR A 345 -15.17 -3.72 2.27
N ILE A 346 -14.15 -3.46 1.47
CA ILE A 346 -13.82 -4.25 0.29
C ILE A 346 -12.43 -4.83 0.49
N ILE A 347 -12.30 -6.15 0.36
CA ILE A 347 -11.02 -6.85 0.48
C ILE A 347 -10.65 -7.36 -0.90
N ASP A 348 -9.69 -6.67 -1.54
CA ASP A 348 -9.22 -7.07 -2.87
C ASP A 348 -8.20 -8.20 -2.78
N GLU A 349 -8.25 -9.10 -3.79
CA GLU A 349 -7.51 -10.37 -3.82
C GLU A 349 -7.55 -11.06 -2.44
N SER A 350 -8.78 -11.25 -1.94
CA SER A 350 -9.07 -11.68 -0.55
C SER A 350 -8.39 -12.99 -0.17
N HIS A 351 -8.22 -13.92 -1.12
CA HIS A 351 -7.51 -15.18 -0.91
C HIS A 351 -6.04 -15.01 -0.47
N VAL A 352 -5.45 -13.82 -0.66
CA VAL A 352 -4.12 -13.43 -0.17
C VAL A 352 -4.25 -12.47 1.00
N THR A 353 -5.12 -11.47 0.88
CA THR A 353 -5.26 -10.37 1.85
C THR A 353 -5.78 -10.87 3.20
N VAL A 354 -6.77 -11.77 3.21
CA VAL A 354 -7.34 -12.32 4.47
C VAL A 354 -6.31 -13.15 5.27
N PRO A 355 -5.60 -14.11 4.67
CA PRO A 355 -4.51 -14.80 5.36
C PRO A 355 -3.41 -13.86 5.87
N GLN A 356 -3.10 -12.79 5.13
CA GLN A 356 -2.12 -11.80 5.55
C GLN A 356 -2.59 -11.02 6.79
N ILE A 357 -3.85 -10.54 6.81
CA ILE A 357 -4.43 -9.87 7.99
C ILE A 357 -4.34 -10.80 9.22
N ASN A 358 -4.67 -12.08 9.05
CA ASN A 358 -4.61 -13.07 10.13
C ASN A 358 -3.17 -13.32 10.62
N GLY A 359 -2.21 -13.42 9.70
CA GLY A 359 -0.81 -13.73 10.01
C GLY A 359 -0.03 -12.60 10.70
N MET A 360 -0.43 -11.33 10.51
CA MET A 360 0.31 -10.18 11.02
C MET A 360 0.47 -10.19 12.55
N TYR A 361 -0.57 -10.55 13.29
CA TYR A 361 -0.53 -10.61 14.75
C TYR A 361 0.50 -11.64 15.26
N HIS A 362 0.52 -12.83 14.68
CA HIS A 362 1.35 -13.94 15.18
C HIS A 362 2.86 -13.65 15.04
N GLY A 363 3.26 -13.06 13.92
CA GLY A 363 4.66 -12.68 13.70
C GLY A 363 5.14 -11.59 14.66
N ASP A 364 4.32 -10.55 14.90
CA ASP A 364 4.64 -9.47 15.83
C ASP A 364 4.68 -9.97 17.29
N ALA A 365 3.71 -10.79 17.70
CA ALA A 365 3.61 -11.32 19.05
C ALA A 365 4.83 -12.22 19.41
N SER A 366 5.25 -13.10 18.50
CA SER A 366 6.43 -13.97 18.70
C SER A 366 7.69 -13.15 18.93
N ARG A 367 7.95 -12.16 18.09
CA ARG A 367 9.10 -11.26 18.18
C ARG A 367 9.10 -10.48 19.50
N LYS A 368 7.99 -9.89 19.91
CA LYS A 368 7.87 -9.12 21.15
C LYS A 368 8.00 -9.97 22.39
N LYS A 369 7.47 -11.21 22.36
CA LYS A 369 7.66 -12.16 23.46
C LYS A 369 9.14 -12.33 23.79
N THR A 370 9.98 -12.54 22.77
CA THR A 370 11.43 -12.67 22.95
C THR A 370 12.05 -11.39 23.53
N LEU A 371 11.71 -10.21 23.02
CA LEU A 371 12.22 -8.94 23.54
C LEU A 371 11.85 -8.69 25.01
N ILE A 372 10.66 -9.09 25.42
CA ILE A 372 10.17 -8.97 26.80
C ILE A 372 10.86 -10.00 27.72
N GLU A 373 11.03 -11.24 27.27
CA GLU A 373 11.63 -12.32 28.02
C GLU A 373 13.11 -12.04 28.34
N TYR A 374 13.83 -11.38 27.40
CA TYR A 374 15.24 -11.07 27.54
C TYR A 374 15.52 -9.62 27.99
N GLY A 375 14.54 -8.93 28.58
CA GLY A 375 14.70 -7.63 29.22
C GLY A 375 14.96 -6.44 28.28
N PHE A 376 14.62 -6.53 27.00
CA PHE A 376 14.74 -5.40 26.07
C PHE A 376 13.51 -4.48 26.12
N ARG A 377 12.32 -5.01 26.49
CA ARG A 377 11.07 -4.25 26.56
C ARG A 377 10.22 -4.67 27.76
N LEU A 378 9.39 -3.73 28.22
CA LEU A 378 8.37 -3.99 29.25
C LEU A 378 7.25 -4.90 28.69
N PRO A 379 6.53 -5.65 29.52
CA PRO A 379 5.37 -6.45 29.10
C PRO A 379 4.32 -5.68 28.30
N SER A 380 4.10 -4.39 28.61
CA SER A 380 3.18 -3.50 27.90
C SER A 380 3.52 -3.31 26.40
N ALA A 381 4.77 -3.55 26.01
CA ALA A 381 5.16 -3.50 24.60
C ALA A 381 4.40 -4.54 23.73
N ALA A 382 3.91 -5.64 24.34
CA ALA A 382 3.08 -6.62 23.65
C ALA A 382 1.74 -6.05 23.16
N ASP A 383 1.24 -4.96 23.79
CA ASP A 383 -0.03 -4.32 23.44
C ASP A 383 0.09 -3.28 22.31
N ASN A 384 1.33 -2.96 21.88
CA ASN A 384 1.57 -2.25 20.64
C ASN A 384 1.61 -3.27 19.47
N ARG A 385 0.49 -3.70 18.99
CA ARG A 385 0.35 -4.83 18.06
C ARG A 385 -0.69 -4.54 16.97
N PRO A 386 -0.66 -5.23 15.84
CA PRO A 386 -1.79 -5.23 14.92
C PRO A 386 -3.01 -5.89 15.59
N LEU A 387 -4.18 -5.62 15.03
CA LEU A 387 -5.40 -6.31 15.44
C LEU A 387 -5.25 -7.82 15.23
N ARG A 388 -5.85 -8.59 16.15
CA ARG A 388 -6.15 -10.00 15.89
C ARG A 388 -7.25 -10.07 14.83
N PHE A 389 -7.30 -11.17 14.08
CA PHE A 389 -8.29 -11.31 13.02
C PHE A 389 -9.73 -11.16 13.52
N LYS A 390 -10.06 -11.73 14.70
CA LYS A 390 -11.37 -11.57 15.33
C LYS A 390 -11.69 -10.11 15.66
N GLU A 391 -10.70 -9.37 16.20
CA GLU A 391 -10.85 -7.94 16.50
C GLU A 391 -11.05 -7.10 15.22
N PHE A 392 -10.44 -7.50 14.11
CA PHE A 392 -10.70 -6.92 12.78
C PHE A 392 -12.14 -7.20 12.34
N GLU A 393 -12.60 -8.47 12.43
CA GLU A 393 -13.97 -8.82 12.07
C GLU A 393 -15.00 -8.03 12.91
N GLU A 394 -14.77 -7.84 14.20
CA GLU A 394 -15.68 -7.07 15.10
C GLU A 394 -15.77 -5.58 14.73
N ARG A 395 -14.75 -5.04 14.06
CA ARG A 395 -14.66 -3.61 13.71
C ARG A 395 -15.16 -3.28 12.31
N VAL A 396 -15.25 -4.25 11.43
CA VAL A 396 -15.81 -4.09 10.08
C VAL A 396 -17.28 -4.50 10.06
N GLY A 397 -18.05 -3.80 9.23
CA GLY A 397 -19.48 -4.11 9.02
C GLY A 397 -19.66 -5.12 7.87
N GLN A 398 -20.33 -4.66 6.81
CA GLN A 398 -20.52 -5.43 5.60
C GLN A 398 -19.23 -5.49 4.77
N VAL A 399 -18.87 -6.68 4.31
CA VAL A 399 -17.62 -6.96 3.60
C VAL A 399 -17.90 -7.56 2.22
N ILE A 400 -17.34 -6.95 1.19
CA ILE A 400 -17.26 -7.54 -0.16
C ILE A 400 -15.82 -8.01 -0.38
N MET A 401 -15.65 -9.28 -0.63
CA MET A 401 -14.38 -9.91 -0.99
C MET A 401 -14.30 -10.01 -2.51
N THR A 402 -13.22 -9.51 -3.12
CA THR A 402 -13.01 -9.65 -4.57
C THR A 402 -11.86 -10.60 -4.84
N THR A 403 -12.06 -11.60 -5.68
CA THR A 403 -11.03 -12.58 -6.00
C THR A 403 -11.36 -13.34 -7.29
N ALA A 404 -10.34 -13.81 -8.00
CA ALA A 404 -10.50 -14.75 -9.11
C ALA A 404 -10.49 -16.23 -8.64
N THR A 405 -9.98 -16.47 -7.42
CA THR A 405 -9.74 -17.80 -6.85
C THR A 405 -10.11 -17.80 -5.36
N PRO A 406 -11.41 -17.95 -5.02
CA PRO A 406 -11.86 -17.97 -3.62
C PRO A 406 -11.15 -19.05 -2.80
N GLY A 407 -10.62 -18.66 -1.64
CA GLY A 407 -9.98 -19.54 -0.68
C GLY A 407 -10.97 -20.23 0.26
N SER A 408 -10.46 -20.84 1.32
CA SER A 408 -11.28 -21.52 2.33
C SER A 408 -12.17 -20.55 3.10
N PHE A 409 -11.66 -19.36 3.43
CA PHE A 409 -12.41 -18.36 4.17
C PHE A 409 -13.64 -17.86 3.41
N GLU A 410 -13.48 -17.51 2.13
CA GLU A 410 -14.58 -17.04 1.29
C GLU A 410 -15.64 -18.12 1.12
N ARG A 411 -15.22 -19.38 0.93
CA ARG A 411 -16.14 -20.52 0.78
C ARG A 411 -16.87 -20.81 2.09
N GLU A 412 -16.21 -20.73 3.23
CA GLU A 412 -16.81 -20.93 4.55
C GLU A 412 -17.85 -19.87 4.86
N LYS A 413 -17.48 -18.58 4.71
CA LYS A 413 -18.40 -17.45 4.99
C LYS A 413 -19.57 -17.38 4.01
N CYS A 414 -19.43 -17.96 2.83
CA CYS A 414 -20.44 -18.01 1.78
C CYS A 414 -21.06 -19.40 1.58
N SER A 415 -20.99 -20.27 2.58
CA SER A 415 -21.64 -21.59 2.52
C SER A 415 -23.18 -21.49 2.49
N PRO A 416 -23.89 -22.42 1.82
CA PRO A 416 -25.37 -22.49 1.85
C PRO A 416 -25.96 -22.59 3.26
N SER A 417 -25.19 -23.13 4.23
CA SER A 417 -25.58 -23.21 5.64
C SER A 417 -25.63 -21.85 6.35
N THR A 418 -24.97 -20.82 5.81
CA THR A 418 -24.96 -19.45 6.33
C THR A 418 -26.00 -18.54 5.68
N GLY A 419 -26.90 -19.08 4.82
CA GLY A 419 -28.00 -18.35 4.16
C GLY A 419 -27.61 -17.80 2.80
N SER A 420 -27.79 -18.61 1.78
CA SER A 420 -27.92 -18.34 0.34
C SER A 420 -26.95 -17.38 -0.39
N GLY A 421 -26.26 -17.93 -1.39
CA GLY A 421 -25.91 -17.21 -2.62
C GLY A 421 -24.98 -16.00 -2.50
N CYS A 422 -24.03 -15.99 -1.55
CA CYS A 422 -23.16 -14.84 -1.40
C CYS A 422 -21.92 -14.85 -2.31
N ILE A 423 -21.71 -15.91 -3.11
CA ILE A 423 -20.70 -15.89 -4.18
C ILE A 423 -21.38 -15.46 -5.48
N ILE A 424 -20.97 -14.33 -5.98
CA ILE A 424 -21.48 -13.69 -7.18
C ILE A 424 -20.40 -13.78 -8.26
N GLU A 425 -20.74 -14.43 -9.38
CA GLU A 425 -19.79 -14.64 -10.48
C GLU A 425 -19.77 -13.47 -11.46
N GLN A 426 -18.55 -13.08 -11.86
CA GLN A 426 -18.27 -12.12 -12.93
C GLN A 426 -17.16 -12.68 -13.84
N VAL A 427 -17.54 -13.60 -14.72
CA VAL A 427 -16.62 -14.34 -15.59
C VAL A 427 -16.46 -13.68 -16.97
N ILE A 428 -17.51 -13.04 -17.47
CA ILE A 428 -17.50 -12.45 -18.80
C ILE A 428 -16.63 -11.18 -18.83
N ARG A 429 -15.64 -11.18 -19.72
CA ARG A 429 -14.85 -9.97 -20.06
C ARG A 429 -15.58 -9.20 -21.15
N PRO A 430 -15.93 -7.93 -20.93
CA PRO A 430 -16.59 -7.10 -21.96
C PRO A 430 -15.81 -6.97 -23.26
N THR A 431 -14.47 -7.09 -23.19
CA THR A 431 -13.57 -7.07 -24.35
C THR A 431 -13.65 -8.31 -25.24
N GLY A 432 -14.36 -9.33 -24.80
CA GLY A 432 -14.48 -10.61 -25.51
C GLY A 432 -13.26 -11.53 -25.35
N LEU A 433 -12.22 -11.12 -24.61
CA LEU A 433 -11.03 -11.95 -24.40
C LEU A 433 -11.37 -13.26 -23.69
N ILE A 434 -10.81 -14.34 -24.22
CA ILE A 434 -11.10 -15.71 -23.84
C ILE A 434 -9.97 -16.21 -22.92
N ASP A 435 -10.29 -17.06 -21.94
CA ASP A 435 -9.25 -17.76 -21.19
C ASP A 435 -8.39 -18.63 -22.13
N PRO A 436 -7.07 -18.72 -21.90
CA PRO A 436 -6.16 -19.38 -22.82
C PRO A 436 -6.47 -20.88 -22.98
N LYS A 437 -6.08 -21.44 -24.13
CA LYS A 437 -6.08 -22.87 -24.34
C LYS A 437 -4.94 -23.49 -23.53
N ILE A 438 -5.22 -24.56 -22.78
CA ILE A 438 -4.23 -25.28 -22.00
C ILE A 438 -3.85 -26.57 -22.73
N THR A 439 -2.57 -26.83 -22.85
CA THR A 439 -2.02 -28.09 -23.39
C THR A 439 -1.09 -28.70 -22.36
N ILE A 440 -1.30 -29.98 -22.03
CA ILE A 440 -0.43 -30.73 -21.11
C ILE A 440 0.49 -31.61 -21.93
N ARG A 441 1.78 -31.58 -21.61
CA ARG A 441 2.86 -32.34 -22.28
C ARG A 441 3.73 -33.07 -21.26
N PRO A 442 4.42 -34.14 -21.62
CA PRO A 442 5.32 -34.87 -20.73
C PRO A 442 6.46 -34.00 -20.18
N VAL A 443 6.92 -34.29 -18.98
CA VAL A 443 8.10 -33.61 -18.37
C VAL A 443 9.39 -33.98 -19.08
N ARG A 444 9.49 -35.22 -19.59
CA ARG A 444 10.66 -35.66 -20.33
C ARG A 444 10.83 -34.85 -21.61
N GLY A 445 11.97 -34.17 -21.76
CA GLY A 445 12.26 -33.30 -22.91
C GLY A 445 11.55 -31.95 -22.86
N GLN A 446 11.03 -31.53 -21.68
CA GLN A 446 10.28 -30.28 -21.51
C GLN A 446 11.06 -29.04 -21.95
N VAL A 447 12.41 -29.03 -21.79
CA VAL A 447 13.25 -27.85 -22.15
C VAL A 447 13.36 -27.75 -23.67
N ASP A 448 13.62 -28.86 -24.37
CA ASP A 448 13.77 -28.87 -25.83
C ASP A 448 12.43 -28.54 -26.53
N ASP A 449 11.33 -29.02 -25.98
CA ASP A 449 9.98 -28.70 -26.47
C ASP A 449 9.62 -27.25 -26.20
N LEU A 450 9.94 -26.73 -25.01
CA LEU A 450 9.75 -25.32 -24.65
C LEU A 450 10.51 -24.38 -25.61
N ILE A 451 11.76 -24.70 -25.97
CA ILE A 451 12.56 -23.89 -26.92
C ILE A 451 11.86 -23.77 -28.26
N LYS A 452 11.34 -24.88 -28.78
CA LYS A 452 10.61 -24.88 -30.07
C LYS A 452 9.34 -23.99 -30.00
N GLU A 453 8.63 -24.02 -28.89
CA GLU A 453 7.45 -23.18 -28.70
C GLU A 453 7.82 -21.69 -28.49
N ILE A 454 8.90 -21.41 -27.76
CA ILE A 454 9.45 -20.05 -27.67
C ILE A 454 9.79 -19.50 -29.06
N GLU A 455 10.51 -20.26 -29.88
CA GLU A 455 10.90 -19.83 -31.24
C GLU A 455 9.69 -19.52 -32.12
N LYS A 456 8.62 -20.31 -32.03
CA LYS A 456 7.36 -20.04 -32.74
C LYS A 456 6.73 -18.70 -32.32
N CYS A 457 6.76 -18.37 -31.02
CA CYS A 457 6.19 -17.13 -30.49
C CYS A 457 7.02 -15.88 -30.84
N ILE A 458 8.36 -15.99 -30.78
CA ILE A 458 9.24 -14.83 -31.01
C ILE A 458 9.52 -14.60 -32.50
N ARG A 459 9.29 -15.60 -33.35
CA ARG A 459 9.51 -15.55 -34.83
C ARG A 459 8.27 -16.05 -35.59
N PRO A 460 7.08 -15.47 -35.37
CA PRO A 460 5.87 -15.97 -36.03
C PRO A 460 5.93 -15.67 -37.54
N PRO A 461 5.45 -16.59 -38.40
CA PRO A 461 5.42 -16.42 -39.85
C PRO A 461 4.62 -15.21 -40.33
N ALA A 462 3.63 -14.77 -39.56
CA ALA A 462 2.70 -13.68 -39.93
C ALA A 462 3.16 -12.28 -39.45
N GLY A 463 4.32 -12.17 -38.80
CA GLY A 463 4.82 -10.91 -38.21
C GLY A 463 4.14 -10.60 -36.84
N GLY A 464 4.84 -9.82 -36.01
CA GLY A 464 4.39 -9.47 -34.66
C GLY A 464 5.06 -10.36 -33.62
N LYS A 465 6.06 -9.78 -32.89
CA LYS A 465 6.73 -10.51 -31.81
C LYS A 465 5.85 -10.51 -30.57
N GLU A 466 5.58 -11.69 -30.04
CA GLU A 466 4.88 -11.88 -28.77
C GLU A 466 5.88 -12.24 -27.66
N ARG A 467 5.45 -12.22 -26.40
CA ARG A 467 6.29 -12.47 -25.23
C ARG A 467 5.91 -13.79 -24.57
N VAL A 468 6.90 -14.41 -23.95
CA VAL A 468 6.76 -15.71 -23.28
C VAL A 468 7.10 -15.58 -21.81
N LEU A 469 6.23 -16.15 -20.94
CA LEU A 469 6.51 -16.34 -19.52
C LEU A 469 6.78 -17.82 -19.23
N VAL A 470 7.85 -18.10 -18.50
CA VAL A 470 8.19 -19.47 -18.07
C VAL A 470 8.25 -19.52 -16.55
N THR A 471 7.54 -20.47 -15.93
CA THR A 471 7.58 -20.65 -14.48
C THR A 471 8.34 -21.91 -14.09
N THR A 472 9.30 -21.74 -13.17
CA THR A 472 10.11 -22.82 -12.57
C THR A 472 9.79 -23.02 -11.09
N LEU A 473 10.33 -24.06 -10.48
CA LEU A 473 10.13 -24.36 -9.05
C LEU A 473 11.16 -23.68 -8.14
N THR A 474 12.37 -23.45 -8.63
CA THR A 474 13.45 -22.89 -7.82
C THR A 474 14.13 -21.71 -8.51
N LYS A 475 14.75 -20.84 -7.71
CA LYS A 475 15.56 -19.70 -8.21
C LYS A 475 16.68 -20.19 -9.11
N LYS A 476 17.40 -21.22 -8.68
CA LYS A 476 18.50 -21.80 -9.45
C LYS A 476 18.03 -22.32 -10.82
N MET A 477 16.89 -23.00 -10.89
CA MET A 477 16.32 -23.43 -12.18
C MET A 477 16.00 -22.23 -13.09
N ALA A 478 15.50 -21.13 -12.51
CA ALA A 478 15.21 -19.92 -13.31
C ALA A 478 16.49 -19.30 -13.89
N GLU A 479 17.54 -19.20 -13.08
CA GLU A 479 18.84 -18.69 -13.50
C GLU A 479 19.53 -19.58 -14.54
N ASP A 480 19.55 -20.88 -14.28
CA ASP A 480 20.20 -21.87 -15.19
C ASP A 480 19.47 -21.95 -16.53
N LEU A 481 18.13 -21.98 -16.52
CA LEU A 481 17.32 -21.96 -17.75
C LEU A 481 17.51 -20.64 -18.53
N SER A 482 17.54 -19.51 -17.83
CA SER A 482 17.77 -18.22 -18.46
C SER A 482 19.14 -18.16 -19.15
N ARG A 483 20.20 -18.67 -18.48
CA ARG A 483 21.54 -18.76 -19.06
C ARG A 483 21.54 -19.66 -20.30
N TYR A 484 20.92 -20.83 -20.22
CA TYR A 484 20.85 -21.78 -21.34
C TYR A 484 20.13 -21.19 -22.56
N LEU A 485 18.99 -20.52 -22.35
CA LEU A 485 18.26 -19.83 -23.43
C LEU A 485 19.05 -18.66 -24.01
N HIS A 486 19.80 -17.93 -23.18
CA HIS A 486 20.69 -16.85 -23.64
C HIS A 486 21.81 -17.38 -24.52
N ASP A 487 22.42 -18.51 -24.16
CA ASP A 487 23.49 -19.15 -24.94
C ASP A 487 22.99 -19.63 -26.33
N LEU A 488 21.69 -19.88 -26.46
CA LEU A 488 21.02 -20.17 -27.75
C LEU A 488 20.63 -18.90 -28.54
N GLY A 489 21.00 -17.71 -28.04
CA GLY A 489 20.73 -16.44 -28.71
C GLY A 489 19.29 -15.91 -28.50
N ILE A 490 18.53 -16.42 -27.52
CA ILE A 490 17.21 -15.94 -27.17
C ILE A 490 17.38 -14.77 -26.18
N LYS A 491 16.65 -13.67 -26.42
CA LYS A 491 16.62 -12.52 -25.50
C LYS A 491 15.80 -12.86 -24.27
N VAL A 492 16.46 -13.31 -23.22
CA VAL A 492 15.83 -13.81 -21.99
C VAL A 492 16.32 -13.08 -20.76
N THR A 493 15.47 -12.95 -19.79
CA THR A 493 15.81 -12.50 -18.44
C THR A 493 15.07 -13.36 -17.39
N TYR A 494 15.49 -13.25 -16.13
CA TYR A 494 14.83 -13.97 -15.03
C TYR A 494 14.37 -13.04 -13.92
N LEU A 495 13.40 -13.53 -13.14
CA LEU A 495 12.81 -12.79 -12.02
C LEU A 495 12.51 -13.73 -10.83
N HIS A 496 13.09 -13.42 -9.66
CA HIS A 496 12.81 -14.11 -8.40
C HIS A 496 12.92 -13.15 -7.19
N SER A 497 12.71 -13.65 -5.98
CA SER A 497 12.62 -12.83 -4.75
C SER A 497 13.88 -12.02 -4.43
N ASP A 498 15.05 -12.40 -4.93
CA ASP A 498 16.32 -11.72 -4.64
C ASP A 498 16.62 -10.56 -5.60
N VAL A 499 15.82 -10.45 -6.68
CA VAL A 499 15.92 -9.32 -7.60
C VAL A 499 15.35 -8.09 -6.91
N LYS A 500 16.14 -7.02 -6.86
CA LYS A 500 15.75 -5.75 -6.22
C LYS A 500 14.52 -5.16 -6.91
N THR A 501 13.73 -4.40 -6.17
CA THR A 501 12.46 -3.83 -6.67
C THR A 501 12.65 -2.98 -7.94
N LEU A 502 13.75 -2.24 -8.04
CA LEU A 502 14.09 -1.43 -9.19
C LEU A 502 14.37 -2.26 -10.43
N ASP A 503 15.25 -3.25 -10.28
CA ASP A 503 15.60 -4.16 -11.36
C ASP A 503 14.37 -4.93 -11.85
N ARG A 504 13.44 -5.23 -10.93
CA ARG A 504 12.16 -5.86 -11.27
C ARG A 504 11.32 -4.99 -12.21
N ILE A 505 11.20 -3.69 -11.92
CA ILE A 505 10.44 -2.75 -12.76
C ILE A 505 11.10 -2.62 -14.11
N LYS A 506 12.43 -2.47 -14.13
CA LYS A 506 13.23 -2.39 -15.35
C LYS A 506 13.02 -3.63 -16.24
N ILE A 507 13.18 -4.83 -15.67
CA ILE A 507 12.97 -6.11 -16.36
C ILE A 507 11.57 -6.19 -17.00
N LEU A 508 10.53 -5.79 -16.27
CA LEU A 508 9.16 -5.83 -16.77
C LEU A 508 8.91 -4.80 -17.89
N THR A 509 9.49 -3.62 -17.78
CA THR A 509 9.43 -2.59 -18.83
C THR A 509 10.17 -3.03 -20.09
N GLU A 510 11.37 -3.58 -19.93
CA GLU A 510 12.18 -4.14 -21.03
C GLU A 510 11.47 -5.31 -21.74
N LEU A 511 10.80 -6.19 -20.97
CA LEU A 511 9.96 -7.25 -21.54
C LEU A 511 8.83 -6.67 -22.41
N ARG A 512 8.13 -5.65 -21.91
CA ARG A 512 7.04 -4.99 -22.64
C ARG A 512 7.53 -4.26 -23.89
N ARG A 513 8.68 -3.59 -23.81
CA ARG A 513 9.30 -2.92 -24.96
C ARG A 513 9.82 -3.90 -26.02
N GLY A 514 10.21 -5.11 -25.62
CA GLY A 514 10.77 -6.13 -26.49
C GLY A 514 12.28 -6.21 -26.49
N ASP A 515 12.91 -5.64 -25.49
CA ASP A 515 14.33 -5.82 -25.22
C ASP A 515 14.60 -7.26 -24.78
N HIS A 516 13.62 -7.88 -24.11
CA HIS A 516 13.54 -9.30 -23.80
C HIS A 516 12.31 -9.92 -24.44
N ASP A 517 12.44 -11.14 -24.93
CA ASP A 517 11.35 -11.93 -25.52
C ASP A 517 10.79 -12.95 -24.52
N VAL A 518 11.63 -13.40 -23.57
CA VAL A 518 11.28 -14.43 -22.59
C VAL A 518 11.59 -13.93 -21.18
N LEU A 519 10.64 -14.15 -20.25
CA LEU A 519 10.85 -13.95 -18.82
C LEU A 519 10.70 -15.29 -18.10
N VAL A 520 11.76 -15.72 -17.42
CA VAL A 520 11.76 -16.91 -16.58
C VAL A 520 11.59 -16.51 -15.11
N GLY A 521 10.68 -17.12 -14.38
CA GLY A 521 10.50 -16.75 -12.98
C GLY A 521 9.96 -17.87 -12.10
N VAL A 522 10.03 -17.67 -10.77
CA VAL A 522 9.52 -18.65 -9.81
C VAL A 522 8.08 -18.27 -9.43
N ASN A 523 7.88 -17.45 -8.44
CA ASN A 523 6.57 -17.15 -7.84
C ASN A 523 6.04 -15.76 -8.20
N LEU A 524 6.89 -14.89 -8.72
CA LEU A 524 6.61 -13.46 -8.90
C LEU A 524 5.70 -13.13 -10.10
N LEU A 525 5.27 -14.16 -10.82
CA LEU A 525 4.37 -14.01 -11.97
C LEU A 525 2.88 -14.07 -11.58
N ARG A 526 2.56 -14.15 -10.28
CA ARG A 526 1.19 -14.37 -9.81
C ARG A 526 0.37 -13.09 -9.72
N GLU A 527 0.90 -11.98 -9.22
CA GLU A 527 0.12 -10.80 -8.85
C GLU A 527 0.73 -9.52 -9.40
N GLY A 528 -0.13 -8.55 -9.73
CA GLY A 528 0.27 -7.19 -10.10
C GLY A 528 0.90 -7.03 -11.48
N LEU A 529 1.06 -8.08 -12.29
CA LEU A 529 1.60 -7.97 -13.64
C LEU A 529 0.47 -7.82 -14.67
N ASP A 530 0.50 -6.72 -15.40
CA ASP A 530 -0.36 -6.47 -16.55
C ASP A 530 0.46 -6.49 -17.83
N LEU A 531 0.58 -7.68 -18.44
CA LEU A 531 1.42 -7.94 -19.60
C LEU A 531 0.56 -8.43 -20.78
N PRO A 532 -0.14 -7.54 -21.49
CA PRO A 532 -0.98 -7.92 -22.62
C PRO A 532 -0.18 -8.46 -23.83
N GLU A 533 1.13 -8.23 -23.84
CA GLU A 533 2.05 -8.69 -24.87
C GLU A 533 2.38 -10.19 -24.75
N VAL A 534 2.04 -10.83 -23.63
CA VAL A 534 2.32 -12.25 -23.35
C VAL A 534 1.27 -13.11 -24.01
N SER A 535 1.69 -13.97 -24.95
CA SER A 535 0.85 -14.96 -25.62
C SER A 535 1.08 -16.39 -25.11
N LEU A 536 2.29 -16.72 -24.66
CA LEU A 536 2.61 -18.05 -24.16
C LEU A 536 3.00 -18.01 -22.69
N VAL A 537 2.38 -18.86 -21.89
CA VAL A 537 2.79 -19.15 -20.52
C VAL A 537 3.17 -20.63 -20.43
N ALA A 538 4.41 -20.92 -20.07
CA ALA A 538 4.91 -22.27 -19.86
C ALA A 538 5.11 -22.56 -18.36
N ILE A 539 4.57 -23.68 -17.89
CA ILE A 539 4.66 -24.12 -16.48
C ILE A 539 5.44 -25.42 -16.48
N LEU A 540 6.71 -25.36 -16.07
CA LEU A 540 7.56 -26.52 -15.93
C LEU A 540 7.24 -27.29 -14.65
N ASP A 541 7.37 -28.62 -14.69
CA ASP A 541 7.14 -29.50 -13.54
C ASP A 541 5.80 -29.18 -12.83
N ALA A 542 4.72 -29.11 -13.60
CA ALA A 542 3.41 -28.71 -13.10
C ALA A 542 2.79 -29.75 -12.14
N ASP A 543 3.23 -31.00 -12.20
CA ASP A 543 2.81 -32.12 -11.35
C ASP A 543 3.51 -32.17 -9.98
N LYS A 544 4.51 -31.35 -9.74
CA LYS A 544 5.17 -31.26 -8.43
C LYS A 544 4.29 -30.47 -7.46
N GLU A 545 3.33 -31.13 -6.85
CA GLU A 545 2.38 -30.51 -5.91
C GLU A 545 3.09 -29.76 -4.79
N GLY A 546 2.53 -28.60 -4.44
CA GLY A 546 3.04 -27.72 -3.42
C GLY A 546 2.45 -26.32 -3.57
N PHE A 547 2.91 -25.39 -2.75
CA PHE A 547 2.42 -24.01 -2.75
C PHE A 547 2.52 -23.34 -4.13
N LEU A 548 3.57 -23.63 -4.92
CA LEU A 548 3.80 -23.06 -6.24
C LEU A 548 2.96 -23.70 -7.36
N ARG A 549 2.37 -24.86 -7.11
CA ARG A 549 1.55 -25.64 -8.06
C ARG A 549 0.18 -25.98 -7.50
N SER A 550 -0.30 -25.21 -6.52
CA SER A 550 -1.68 -25.30 -6.03
C SER A 550 -2.66 -24.82 -7.11
N GLU A 551 -3.92 -25.23 -7.02
CA GLU A 551 -5.02 -24.80 -7.90
C GLU A 551 -5.03 -23.28 -8.10
N THR A 552 -5.00 -22.51 -7.00
CA THR A 552 -4.96 -21.04 -7.02
C THR A 552 -3.75 -20.50 -7.80
N SER A 553 -2.57 -21.08 -7.55
CA SER A 553 -1.34 -20.69 -8.23
C SER A 553 -1.39 -20.94 -9.73
N LEU A 554 -1.89 -22.10 -10.12
CA LEU A 554 -2.04 -22.48 -11.54
C LEU A 554 -3.05 -21.54 -12.24
N ILE A 555 -4.22 -21.31 -11.67
CA ILE A 555 -5.23 -20.42 -12.26
C ILE A 555 -4.69 -18.99 -12.42
N GLN A 556 -3.96 -18.48 -11.45
CA GLN A 556 -3.36 -17.14 -11.54
C GLN A 556 -2.29 -17.05 -12.64
N THR A 557 -1.44 -18.07 -12.74
CA THR A 557 -0.39 -18.15 -13.76
C THR A 557 -1.01 -18.29 -15.17
N ILE A 558 -2.00 -19.15 -15.32
CA ILE A 558 -2.79 -19.31 -16.55
C ILE A 558 -3.42 -17.97 -16.98
N GLY A 559 -3.95 -17.23 -16.01
CA GLY A 559 -4.60 -15.93 -16.23
C GLY A 559 -3.66 -14.86 -16.80
N ARG A 560 -2.35 -15.04 -16.78
CA ARG A 560 -1.40 -14.09 -17.40
C ARG A 560 -1.51 -14.08 -18.93
N ALA A 561 -1.80 -15.21 -19.57
CA ALA A 561 -2.03 -15.29 -21.00
C ALA A 561 -3.45 -14.84 -21.41
N ALA A 562 -4.38 -14.65 -20.48
CA ALA A 562 -5.78 -14.34 -20.77
C ALA A 562 -6.03 -12.90 -21.27
N ARG A 563 -4.99 -12.06 -21.40
CA ARG A 563 -5.06 -10.69 -21.92
C ARG A 563 -4.66 -10.57 -23.39
N ASN A 564 -4.12 -11.64 -23.93
CA ASN A 564 -3.79 -11.77 -25.34
C ASN A 564 -4.84 -12.63 -26.06
N ALA A 565 -5.29 -12.19 -27.25
CA ALA A 565 -6.25 -12.93 -28.04
C ALA A 565 -5.73 -14.31 -28.48
N ASN A 566 -4.41 -14.44 -28.64
CA ASN A 566 -3.69 -15.67 -29.01
C ASN A 566 -3.13 -16.40 -27.78
N GLY A 567 -3.65 -16.12 -26.57
CA GLY A 567 -3.11 -16.65 -25.33
C GLY A 567 -3.16 -18.18 -25.26
N GLU A 568 -2.01 -18.82 -25.02
CA GLU A 568 -1.87 -20.26 -24.81
C GLU A 568 -1.07 -20.57 -23.55
N VAL A 569 -1.33 -21.73 -22.96
CA VAL A 569 -0.62 -22.24 -21.79
C VAL A 569 -0.13 -23.65 -22.04
N LEU A 570 1.16 -23.87 -21.81
CA LEU A 570 1.77 -25.18 -21.78
C LEU A 570 2.06 -25.59 -20.35
N MET A 571 1.61 -26.78 -19.97
CA MET A 571 1.93 -27.38 -18.69
C MET A 571 2.73 -28.67 -18.95
N TYR A 572 3.90 -28.78 -18.34
CA TYR A 572 4.68 -30.02 -18.39
C TYR A 572 4.41 -30.82 -17.15
N ALA A 573 3.77 -31.98 -17.32
CA ALA A 573 3.36 -32.87 -16.24
C ALA A 573 3.29 -34.34 -16.76
N ASP A 574 3.86 -35.25 -15.99
CA ASP A 574 3.73 -36.68 -16.25
C ASP A 574 2.45 -37.26 -15.63
N HIS A 575 1.93 -36.59 -14.57
CA HIS A 575 0.71 -36.96 -13.89
C HIS A 575 -0.25 -35.77 -13.75
N ILE A 576 -1.54 -36.01 -13.94
CA ILE A 576 -2.56 -35.02 -13.68
C ILE A 576 -2.91 -35.05 -12.20
N THR A 577 -2.42 -34.07 -11.47
CA THR A 577 -2.72 -33.91 -10.03
C THR A 577 -4.11 -33.30 -9.84
N GLY A 578 -4.67 -33.43 -8.62
CA GLY A 578 -5.95 -32.81 -8.32
C GLY A 578 -5.97 -31.29 -8.50
N SER A 579 -4.81 -30.62 -8.26
CA SER A 579 -4.66 -29.16 -8.50
C SER A 579 -4.68 -28.81 -9.99
N ILE A 580 -4.05 -29.64 -10.84
CA ILE A 580 -4.07 -29.46 -12.30
C ILE A 580 -5.51 -29.69 -12.82
N GLU A 581 -6.15 -30.78 -12.42
CA GLU A 581 -7.50 -31.12 -12.86
C GLU A 581 -8.50 -29.99 -12.58
N ARG A 582 -8.49 -29.47 -11.34
CA ARG A 582 -9.39 -28.36 -10.97
C ARG A 582 -9.05 -27.05 -11.69
N ALA A 583 -7.76 -26.72 -11.84
CA ALA A 583 -7.35 -25.50 -12.55
C ALA A 583 -7.70 -25.54 -14.04
N VAL A 584 -7.48 -26.67 -14.71
CA VAL A 584 -7.83 -26.87 -16.11
C VAL A 584 -9.37 -26.86 -16.28
N GLY A 585 -10.09 -27.62 -15.45
CA GLY A 585 -11.55 -27.69 -15.50
C GLY A 585 -12.21 -26.31 -15.31
N GLU A 586 -11.75 -25.50 -14.35
CA GLU A 586 -12.27 -24.16 -14.13
C GLU A 586 -11.93 -23.21 -15.30
N THR A 587 -10.72 -23.29 -15.84
CA THR A 587 -10.32 -22.48 -17.00
C THR A 587 -11.15 -22.81 -18.22
N GLU A 588 -11.39 -24.09 -18.48
CA GLU A 588 -12.25 -24.55 -19.60
C GLU A 588 -13.72 -24.14 -19.42
N ARG A 589 -14.23 -24.20 -18.18
CA ARG A 589 -15.58 -23.71 -17.85
C ARG A 589 -15.73 -22.24 -18.20
N ARG A 590 -14.78 -21.42 -17.76
CA ARG A 590 -14.72 -19.98 -18.05
C ARG A 590 -14.61 -19.71 -19.55
N ARG A 591 -13.74 -20.43 -20.24
CA ARG A 591 -13.56 -20.34 -21.68
C ARG A 591 -14.85 -20.64 -22.45
N LYS A 592 -15.55 -21.71 -22.10
CA LYS A 592 -16.85 -22.09 -22.73
C LYS A 592 -17.91 -21.00 -22.51
N LYS A 593 -18.01 -20.45 -21.29
CA LYS A 593 -18.95 -19.35 -20.94
C LYS A 593 -18.65 -18.08 -21.77
N GLN A 594 -17.39 -17.68 -21.89
CA GLN A 594 -16.98 -16.53 -22.69
C GLN A 594 -17.23 -16.71 -24.19
N LEU A 595 -16.91 -17.88 -24.74
CA LEU A 595 -17.16 -18.19 -26.16
C LEU A 595 -18.66 -18.15 -26.50
N ALA A 596 -19.50 -18.72 -25.64
CA ALA A 596 -20.97 -18.67 -25.83
C ALA A 596 -21.49 -17.22 -25.81
N TYR A 597 -20.97 -16.39 -24.89
CA TYR A 597 -21.32 -14.98 -24.82
C TYR A 597 -20.87 -14.23 -26.08
N ASN A 598 -19.62 -14.42 -26.52
CA ASN A 598 -19.06 -13.76 -27.70
C ASN A 598 -19.89 -14.12 -28.96
N LYS A 599 -20.24 -15.42 -29.12
CA LYS A 599 -21.07 -15.89 -30.23
C LYS A 599 -22.46 -15.25 -30.22
N LYS A 600 -23.09 -15.16 -29.03
CA LYS A 600 -24.42 -14.55 -28.88
C LYS A 600 -24.44 -13.06 -29.22
N HIS A 601 -23.37 -12.32 -28.91
CA HIS A 601 -23.28 -10.87 -29.07
C HIS A 601 -22.42 -10.43 -30.28
N GLY A 602 -21.91 -11.36 -31.10
CA GLY A 602 -21.09 -11.04 -32.27
C GLY A 602 -19.75 -10.37 -31.91
N ILE A 603 -19.19 -10.66 -30.73
CA ILE A 603 -17.96 -10.01 -30.24
C ILE A 603 -16.74 -10.79 -30.76
N ILE A 604 -15.81 -10.05 -31.39
CA ILE A 604 -14.51 -10.58 -31.82
C ILE A 604 -13.49 -10.19 -30.74
N PRO A 605 -12.82 -11.17 -30.11
CA PRO A 605 -11.78 -10.88 -29.12
C PRO A 605 -10.67 -10.02 -29.70
N ARG A 606 -10.24 -8.98 -28.94
CA ARG A 606 -9.11 -8.14 -29.33
C ARG A 606 -8.15 -8.02 -28.17
N THR A 607 -6.85 -8.17 -28.44
CA THR A 607 -5.80 -7.94 -27.45
C THR A 607 -5.88 -6.51 -26.90
N ILE A 608 -5.76 -6.35 -25.60
CA ILE A 608 -5.77 -5.04 -24.94
C ILE A 608 -4.44 -4.36 -25.29
N ILE A 609 -4.51 -3.20 -25.92
CA ILE A 609 -3.34 -2.37 -26.14
C ILE A 609 -3.31 -1.33 -25.02
N ARG A 610 -2.32 -1.42 -24.16
CA ARG A 610 -2.02 -0.39 -23.16
C ARG A 610 -0.75 0.34 -23.55
N ALA A 611 -0.78 1.67 -23.57
CA ALA A 611 0.43 2.45 -23.71
C ALA A 611 1.45 2.01 -22.64
N ILE A 612 2.68 1.73 -23.07
CA ILE A 612 3.80 1.50 -22.17
C ILE A 612 4.06 2.87 -21.55
N LYS A 613 3.49 3.11 -20.37
CA LYS A 613 3.88 4.28 -19.58
C LYS A 613 5.25 3.91 -19.01
N ASP A 614 6.26 4.59 -19.48
CA ASP A 614 7.58 4.50 -18.87
C ASP A 614 7.44 4.95 -17.41
N ILE A 615 7.62 3.99 -16.52
CA ILE A 615 7.72 4.27 -15.09
C ILE A 615 8.99 5.08 -14.85
N LEU A 616 9.97 4.92 -15.75
CA LEU A 616 11.18 5.75 -15.89
C LEU A 616 11.50 5.87 -17.38
N PRO A 617 11.80 7.05 -17.92
CA PRO A 617 12.50 7.15 -19.18
C PRO A 617 13.86 6.46 -19.02
N VAL A 618 14.07 5.31 -19.68
CA VAL A 618 15.35 4.56 -19.59
C VAL A 618 16.51 5.40 -20.08
N GLU A 619 16.24 6.32 -21.02
CA GLU A 619 17.18 7.34 -21.45
C GLU A 619 17.64 8.24 -20.30
N ASP A 620 16.72 8.62 -19.39
CA ASP A 620 17.08 9.40 -18.20
C ASP A 620 17.88 8.60 -17.18
N ILE A 621 17.68 7.26 -17.06
CA ILE A 621 18.48 6.41 -16.17
C ILE A 621 19.85 6.13 -16.75
N LEU A 622 19.97 5.81 -18.05
CA LEU A 622 21.25 5.63 -18.73
C LEU A 622 22.04 6.93 -18.83
N GLU A 623 21.36 8.06 -19.08
CA GLU A 623 21.98 9.38 -18.99
C GLU A 623 22.39 9.76 -17.56
N LEU A 624 21.67 9.29 -16.53
CA LEU A 624 21.98 9.53 -15.11
C LEU A 624 23.18 8.69 -14.64
N GLU A 625 23.32 7.45 -15.12
CA GLU A 625 24.49 6.61 -14.83
C GLU A 625 25.74 7.05 -15.64
N THR A 626 25.55 7.72 -16.78
CA THR A 626 26.65 8.08 -17.70
C THR A 626 26.97 9.57 -17.73
N ARG A 627 26.12 10.45 -17.20
CA ARG A 627 26.44 11.89 -17.11
C ARG A 627 27.54 12.13 -16.07
N PRO A 628 28.69 12.69 -16.45
CA PRO A 628 29.64 13.16 -15.47
C PRO A 628 28.96 14.22 -14.60
N LEU A 629 29.02 14.03 -13.28
CA LEU A 629 28.49 14.99 -12.31
C LEU A 629 28.99 16.41 -12.63
N PRO A 630 28.12 17.43 -12.56
CA PRO A 630 28.53 18.80 -12.79
C PRO A 630 29.69 19.16 -11.87
N LYS A 631 30.83 19.58 -12.43
CA LYS A 631 32.03 19.95 -11.67
C LYS A 631 31.88 21.27 -10.90
N THR A 632 30.72 21.91 -10.95
CA THR A 632 30.48 23.19 -10.29
C THR A 632 29.39 23.04 -9.22
N LYS A 633 29.58 23.65 -8.06
CA LYS A 633 28.62 23.67 -6.93
C LYS A 633 27.23 24.11 -7.37
N LYS A 634 27.14 25.13 -8.23
CA LYS A 634 25.88 25.63 -8.78
C LYS A 634 25.17 24.60 -9.68
N GLY A 635 25.94 23.79 -10.43
CA GLY A 635 25.39 22.70 -11.24
C GLY A 635 24.84 21.55 -10.40
N ILE A 636 25.52 21.19 -9.30
CA ILE A 636 25.07 20.17 -8.36
C ILE A 636 23.77 20.63 -7.66
N GLU A 637 23.68 21.90 -7.23
CA GLU A 637 22.47 22.47 -6.62
C GLU A 637 21.28 22.50 -7.60
N GLN A 638 21.52 22.79 -8.89
CA GLN A 638 20.48 22.73 -9.93
C GLN A 638 19.99 21.31 -10.17
N LEU A 639 20.90 20.33 -10.19
CA LEU A 639 20.59 18.93 -10.35
C LEU A 639 19.76 18.40 -9.16
N ILE A 640 20.13 18.78 -7.94
CA ILE A 640 19.37 18.45 -6.72
C ILE A 640 17.95 18.99 -6.82
N LYS A 641 17.75 20.25 -7.20
CA LYS A 641 16.41 20.84 -7.36
C LYS A 641 15.56 20.17 -8.45
N ALA A 642 16.19 19.80 -9.57
CA ALA A 642 15.50 19.08 -10.64
C ALA A 642 15.02 17.70 -10.17
N LYS A 643 15.89 16.94 -9.50
CA LYS A 643 15.56 15.61 -8.97
C LYS A 643 14.53 15.66 -7.83
N GLU A 644 14.56 16.68 -6.99
CA GLU A 644 13.50 16.90 -5.99
C GLU A 644 12.13 17.13 -6.63
N LYS A 645 12.09 17.89 -7.74
CA LYS A 645 10.85 18.13 -8.50
C LYS A 645 10.32 16.84 -9.11
N ASP A 646 11.20 16.01 -9.69
CA ASP A 646 10.83 14.75 -10.31
C ASP A 646 10.38 13.72 -9.26
N MET A 647 11.05 13.66 -8.11
CA MET A 647 10.63 12.84 -6.96
C MET A 647 9.22 13.21 -6.48
N LYS A 648 8.94 14.51 -6.34
CA LYS A 648 7.61 15.00 -5.93
C LYS A 648 6.55 14.70 -7.00
N LYS A 649 6.92 14.76 -8.29
CA LYS A 649 6.01 14.40 -9.39
C LYS A 649 5.68 12.91 -9.37
N ALA A 650 6.67 12.03 -9.18
CA ALA A 650 6.48 10.60 -9.04
C ALA A 650 5.58 10.26 -7.84
N ALA A 651 5.82 10.88 -6.68
CA ALA A 651 4.99 10.71 -5.49
C ALA A 651 3.52 11.15 -5.70
N LYS A 652 3.28 12.24 -6.44
CA LYS A 652 1.92 12.68 -6.82
C LYS A 652 1.19 11.67 -7.71
N MET A 653 1.93 10.94 -8.54
CA MET A 653 1.41 9.87 -9.38
C MET A 653 1.27 8.55 -8.61
N LEU A 654 1.51 8.54 -7.30
CA LEU A 654 1.57 7.35 -6.43
C LEU A 654 2.61 6.32 -6.88
N ASP A 655 3.59 6.73 -7.66
CA ASP A 655 4.75 5.93 -8.05
C ASP A 655 5.84 6.06 -6.98
N PHE A 656 5.60 5.39 -5.84
CA PHE A 656 6.50 5.47 -4.69
C PHE A 656 7.81 4.72 -4.91
N GLU A 657 7.85 3.80 -5.86
CA GLU A 657 9.09 3.10 -6.24
C GLU A 657 10.02 4.08 -6.95
N LEU A 658 9.53 4.83 -7.93
CA LEU A 658 10.30 5.91 -8.57
C LEU A 658 10.66 7.02 -7.58
N ALA A 659 9.73 7.43 -6.74
CA ALA A 659 10.00 8.46 -5.73
C ALA A 659 11.11 8.02 -4.76
N ALA A 660 11.15 6.75 -4.36
CA ALA A 660 12.20 6.20 -3.50
C ALA A 660 13.58 6.20 -4.17
N ILE A 661 13.64 5.90 -5.46
CA ILE A 661 14.89 5.95 -6.25
C ILE A 661 15.44 7.37 -6.30
N LEU A 662 14.62 8.30 -6.77
CA LEU A 662 15.02 9.70 -6.91
C LEU A 662 15.46 10.29 -5.56
N ARG A 663 14.87 9.86 -4.46
CA ARG A 663 15.28 10.22 -3.11
C ARG A 663 16.68 9.67 -2.76
N ASP A 664 16.94 8.40 -3.05
CA ASP A 664 18.22 7.77 -2.74
C ASP A 664 19.36 8.40 -3.56
N GLU A 665 19.10 8.76 -4.80
CA GLU A 665 20.00 9.56 -5.63
C GLU A 665 20.23 10.96 -5.06
N LEU A 666 19.16 11.65 -4.63
CA LEU A 666 19.26 12.94 -3.95
C LEU A 666 20.14 12.87 -2.69
N ARG A 667 20.03 11.78 -1.94
CA ARG A 667 20.83 11.56 -0.73
C ARG A 667 22.32 11.44 -1.05
N VAL A 668 22.67 10.73 -2.11
CA VAL A 668 24.06 10.61 -2.59
C VAL A 668 24.59 11.97 -3.05
N LEU A 669 23.83 12.72 -3.83
CA LEU A 669 24.19 14.07 -4.29
C LEU A 669 24.36 15.06 -3.13
N LEU A 670 23.49 15.01 -2.13
CA LEU A 670 23.59 15.85 -0.94
C LEU A 670 24.80 15.49 -0.08
N GLN A 671 25.16 14.20 0.04
CA GLN A 671 26.39 13.77 0.74
C GLN A 671 27.63 14.25 0.01
N GLN A 672 27.68 14.16 -1.31
CA GLN A 672 28.79 14.65 -2.12
C GLN A 672 28.93 16.17 -2.04
N SER A 673 27.84 16.91 -2.13
CA SER A 673 27.80 18.37 -1.95
C SER A 673 28.34 18.82 -0.57
N ARG A 674 28.07 18.04 0.48
CA ARG A 674 28.57 18.28 1.85
C ARG A 674 30.05 17.90 2.01
N ALA A 675 30.52 16.87 1.32
CA ALA A 675 31.91 16.42 1.36
C ALA A 675 32.86 17.45 0.70
N GLU A 676 32.44 18.04 -0.41
CA GLU A 676 33.21 19.12 -1.08
C GLU A 676 33.28 20.41 -0.28
N THR A 677 32.32 20.65 0.64
CA THR A 677 32.32 21.84 1.53
C THR A 677 33.30 21.68 2.69
N LYS A 678 33.81 20.49 2.98
CA LYS A 678 34.73 20.19 4.10
C LYS A 678 36.22 20.13 3.71
N GLN A 679 36.58 20.24 2.42
CA GLN A 679 38.00 20.37 2.06
C GLN A 679 38.47 21.80 2.29
N PRO A 680 39.48 22.04 3.16
CA PRO A 680 40.05 23.37 3.33
C PRO A 680 40.75 23.80 2.06
N ARG A 681 40.46 25.02 1.61
CA ARG A 681 41.18 25.68 0.51
C ARG A 681 42.68 25.69 0.86
N THR A 682 43.45 24.83 0.24
CA THR A 682 44.91 25.00 0.21
C THR A 682 45.19 26.29 -0.56
N LYS A 683 45.70 27.26 0.16
CA LYS A 683 46.23 28.47 -0.43
C LYS A 683 47.35 28.07 -1.41
N LYS A 684 47.18 28.37 -2.69
CA LYS A 684 48.32 28.47 -3.59
C LYS A 684 49.05 29.76 -3.27
N ASN A 685 50.29 29.60 -2.82
CA ASN A 685 51.31 30.65 -2.91
C ASN A 685 51.72 30.87 -4.36
#